data_cb4ebb4d09cf9ae270f1278776131cbe
#
_entry.id   cb4ebb4d09cf9ae270f1278776131cbe
#
_cell.length_a   1.000
_cell.length_b   1.000
_cell.length_c   1.000
_cell.angle_alpha   90.00
_cell.angle_beta   90.00
_cell.angle_gamma   90.00
#
_symmetry.space_group_name_H-M   'P 1'
#
loop_
_entity.id
_entity.type
_entity.pdbx_description
1 polymer ?
#
loop_
_entity_poly.entity_id
_entity_poly.type
_entity_poly.pdbx_seq_one_letter_code
_entity_poly.pdbx_strand_id
1 'polypeptide(L)'
;MDSTKFSKPISLKRIQLDDGFWKPEMELVRKEVIPYQWETLNDRVPEAAPSYCMHNFKVAARMNKEKREQGSKYQEPTYTFRGFEALPDDPRHPDDDKFYGFVFQDSDFSKWIEAVAYSLTQHPDPELEKIADGAIDIVCAAQLENGYLDTYYIINGMDKMFTNLKDHHELYCFGHLTEGAVAYYQATGKDKLLKAAMRFADFIASYFGTEEGKCKGYPGHEIAEMALVRLYEVTGDEKYKKLAEYFVNQRGTQPYYFDSEGKVTEKEKKTKIRYQYYQAHLPVREQKTAMGHAVRAVYLYSGMADVARLTGDDSLYQACETLWNNITTKQMYVTGGIGQTHHGEAFTFDYDMPNDTIYAETCASIGLVFFARRMLEMNPDSKYADVMELALHNGVLSGMALDGKSFFYVNPLSVNPRSCHDDPGKQHVKPVRQKWFGCACCPPNLARVISSIGSYAYTENEDTLWVHLYAGGTVEKEVNGQKAQVVITSGFPWDGDVTLKVESEQPVTMTVALRIPGWCGEDFELEGAVGKECRMENGYLYVSGEWKEGDLLKLRFAMKVKVMQADSRVRQDEGKVAIMRGPVVYCLEEADNGQGLPLVRVKPDAVFTEEKTDELGFTMIMLRVDAKTKKPVTVENGLYQTWQKPVYEGKELRFIPYYAWANRGEGEMEVWVNQL
;
A
#
# COMPACT_ATOMS: atom_id res chain seq x y z
N MET A 1 -13.05 -5.78 22.65
CA MET A 1 -12.60 -6.77 21.60
C MET A 1 -12.86 -8.18 22.11
N ASP A 2 -13.25 -9.10 21.22
CA ASP A 2 -13.42 -10.53 21.53
C ASP A 2 -12.19 -11.30 21.01
N SER A 3 -11.30 -11.66 21.91
CA SER A 3 -10.03 -12.33 21.56
C SER A 3 -10.22 -13.72 20.94
N THR A 4 -11.40 -14.34 21.10
CA THR A 4 -11.69 -15.65 20.49
C THR A 4 -11.83 -15.55 18.96
N LYS A 5 -12.04 -14.34 18.44
CA LYS A 5 -12.12 -14.03 17.00
C LYS A 5 -10.79 -13.58 16.41
N PHE A 6 -9.76 -13.43 17.22
CA PHE A 6 -8.45 -13.03 16.70
C PHE A 6 -7.92 -14.10 15.76
N SER A 7 -7.39 -13.61 14.65
CA SER A 7 -6.75 -14.43 13.64
C SER A 7 -5.33 -13.91 13.37
N LYS A 8 -4.55 -14.69 12.66
CA LYS A 8 -3.21 -14.31 12.18
C LYS A 8 -3.08 -14.65 10.71
N PRO A 9 -2.26 -13.92 9.95
CA PRO A 9 -1.93 -14.30 8.59
C PRO A 9 -1.31 -15.69 8.53
N ILE A 10 -1.66 -16.45 7.51
CA ILE A 10 -1.04 -17.74 7.24
C ILE A 10 0.34 -17.48 6.65
N SER A 11 1.35 -18.25 7.09
CA SER A 11 2.69 -18.18 6.50
C SER A 11 2.64 -18.39 4.99
N LEU A 12 3.31 -17.55 4.22
CA LEU A 12 3.40 -17.69 2.76
C LEU A 12 3.98 -19.03 2.32
N LYS A 13 4.76 -19.73 3.18
CA LYS A 13 5.23 -21.11 2.92
C LYS A 13 4.11 -22.14 2.89
N ARG A 14 2.95 -21.83 3.44
CA ARG A 14 1.75 -22.68 3.51
C ARG A 14 0.67 -22.29 2.50
N ILE A 15 0.97 -21.33 1.64
CA ILE A 15 0.07 -20.82 0.60
C ILE A 15 0.78 -20.95 -0.73
N GLN A 16 0.11 -21.52 -1.72
CA GLN A 16 0.56 -21.54 -3.10
C GLN A 16 -0.57 -20.95 -3.97
N LEU A 17 -0.38 -19.73 -4.48
CA LEU A 17 -1.35 -19.12 -5.38
C LEU A 17 -1.20 -19.66 -6.79
N ASP A 18 -2.34 -20.00 -7.40
CA ASP A 18 -2.43 -20.57 -8.75
C ASP A 18 -3.76 -20.16 -9.41
N ASP A 19 -3.90 -18.89 -9.73
CA ASP A 19 -5.08 -18.33 -10.38
C ASP A 19 -4.74 -17.57 -11.67
N GLY A 20 -5.77 -17.13 -12.39
CA GLY A 20 -5.62 -16.42 -13.65
C GLY A 20 -5.36 -14.91 -13.50
N PHE A 21 -5.30 -14.37 -12.29
CA PHE A 21 -5.14 -12.93 -12.05
C PHE A 21 -3.92 -12.62 -11.16
N TRP A 22 -3.89 -13.05 -9.91
CA TRP A 22 -2.80 -12.71 -9.00
C TRP A 22 -1.49 -13.41 -9.32
N LYS A 23 -1.55 -14.67 -9.79
CA LYS A 23 -0.33 -15.38 -10.19
C LYS A 23 0.41 -14.67 -11.34
N PRO A 24 -0.24 -14.23 -12.46
CA PRO A 24 0.41 -13.40 -13.48
C PRO A 24 1.02 -12.12 -12.93
N GLU A 25 0.37 -11.41 -12.03
CA GLU A 25 0.90 -10.18 -11.41
C GLU A 25 2.12 -10.48 -10.53
N MET A 26 2.10 -11.53 -9.73
CA MET A 26 3.26 -11.98 -8.94
C MET A 26 4.44 -12.40 -9.83
N GLU A 27 4.16 -13.10 -10.94
CA GLU A 27 5.17 -13.48 -11.93
C GLU A 27 5.78 -12.27 -12.64
N LEU A 28 4.97 -11.25 -12.96
CA LEU A 28 5.45 -9.98 -13.50
C LEU A 28 6.39 -9.29 -12.50
N VAL A 29 5.99 -9.22 -11.23
CA VAL A 29 6.85 -8.64 -10.18
C VAL A 29 8.15 -9.42 -10.05
N ARG A 30 8.09 -10.73 -10.02
CA ARG A 30 9.27 -11.60 -9.88
C ARG A 30 10.24 -11.46 -11.05
N LYS A 31 9.72 -11.50 -12.29
CA LYS A 31 10.56 -11.60 -13.51
C LYS A 31 11.03 -10.24 -14.03
N GLU A 32 10.22 -9.21 -13.86
CA GLU A 32 10.49 -7.89 -14.45
C GLU A 32 10.74 -6.81 -13.38
N VAL A 33 9.86 -6.67 -12.39
CA VAL A 33 9.89 -5.54 -11.45
C VAL A 33 11.08 -5.64 -10.49
N ILE A 34 11.28 -6.78 -9.83
CA ILE A 34 12.38 -6.98 -8.87
C ILE A 34 13.75 -6.79 -9.53
N PRO A 35 14.05 -7.41 -10.69
CA PRO A 35 15.31 -7.16 -11.40
C PRO A 35 15.47 -5.71 -11.86
N TYR A 36 14.42 -5.11 -12.41
CA TYR A 36 14.43 -3.71 -12.84
C TYR A 36 14.74 -2.76 -11.67
N GLN A 37 14.11 -2.96 -10.53
CA GLN A 37 14.34 -2.16 -9.33
C GLN A 37 15.78 -2.32 -8.81
N TRP A 38 16.36 -3.52 -8.86
CA TRP A 38 17.76 -3.72 -8.49
C TRP A 38 18.72 -2.91 -9.38
N GLU A 39 18.46 -2.87 -10.69
CA GLU A 39 19.26 -2.04 -11.59
C GLU A 39 19.08 -0.54 -11.29
N THR A 40 17.88 -0.12 -10.95
CA THR A 40 17.56 1.29 -10.59
C THR A 40 18.21 1.70 -9.27
N LEU A 41 18.18 0.84 -8.23
CA LEU A 41 18.82 1.10 -6.94
C LEU A 41 20.36 1.23 -7.06
N ASN A 42 20.94 0.70 -8.12
CA ASN A 42 22.36 0.82 -8.47
C ASN A 42 22.63 1.86 -9.57
N ASP A 43 21.66 2.68 -9.92
CA ASP A 43 21.78 3.77 -10.91
C ASP A 43 22.21 3.29 -12.31
N ARG A 44 21.78 2.09 -12.73
CA ARG A 44 22.16 1.47 -14.01
C ARG A 44 21.09 1.55 -15.09
N VAL A 45 19.95 2.20 -14.83
CA VAL A 45 18.87 2.42 -15.81
C VAL A 45 18.97 3.86 -16.36
N PRO A 46 19.40 4.07 -17.60
CA PRO A 46 19.76 5.42 -18.10
C PRO A 46 18.59 6.41 -18.15
N GLU A 47 17.37 5.93 -18.36
CA GLU A 47 16.18 6.77 -18.51
C GLU A 47 15.40 6.96 -17.20
N ALA A 48 15.87 6.33 -16.12
CA ALA A 48 15.26 6.45 -14.80
C ALA A 48 15.90 7.60 -14.00
N ALA A 49 15.14 8.24 -13.13
CA ALA A 49 15.70 9.14 -12.14
C ALA A 49 16.70 8.39 -11.24
N PRO A 50 17.86 8.97 -10.88
CA PRO A 50 18.83 8.30 -10.03
C PRO A 50 18.28 8.00 -8.64
N SER A 51 18.62 6.85 -8.08
CA SER A 51 18.26 6.42 -6.71
C SER A 51 19.32 6.80 -5.69
N TYR A 52 20.59 6.57 -6.01
CA TYR A 52 21.75 6.68 -5.09
C TYR A 52 21.66 5.78 -3.83
N CYS A 53 20.65 4.92 -3.72
CA CYS A 53 20.45 4.10 -2.53
C CYS A 53 21.66 3.22 -2.23
N MET A 54 22.09 2.40 -3.19
CA MET A 54 23.26 1.53 -3.00
C MET A 54 24.58 2.29 -2.99
N HIS A 55 24.65 3.47 -3.61
CA HIS A 55 25.80 4.38 -3.48
C HIS A 55 26.01 4.79 -2.01
N ASN A 56 24.96 5.30 -1.37
CA ASN A 56 25.00 5.76 0.02
C ASN A 56 25.43 4.65 1.00
N PHE A 57 24.89 3.44 0.84
CA PHE A 57 25.33 2.30 1.65
C PHE A 57 26.80 1.93 1.44
N LYS A 58 27.31 1.98 0.20
CA LYS A 58 28.74 1.72 -0.10
C LYS A 58 29.64 2.79 0.52
N VAL A 59 29.24 4.06 0.46
CA VAL A 59 29.97 5.17 1.10
C VAL A 59 30.01 4.97 2.61
N ALA A 60 28.87 4.75 3.25
CA ALA A 60 28.79 4.53 4.70
C ALA A 60 29.61 3.29 5.14
N ALA A 61 29.56 2.19 4.37
CA ALA A 61 30.34 0.97 4.65
C ALA A 61 31.86 1.23 4.58
N ARG A 62 32.31 2.00 3.58
CA ARG A 62 33.72 2.40 3.46
C ARG A 62 34.16 3.25 4.64
N MET A 63 33.40 4.30 4.98
CA MET A 63 33.70 5.17 6.12
C MET A 63 33.78 4.38 7.45
N ASN A 64 32.86 3.45 7.64
CA ASN A 64 32.84 2.58 8.81
C ASN A 64 34.08 1.63 8.85
N LYS A 65 34.55 1.15 7.70
CA LYS A 65 35.79 0.38 7.59
C LYS A 65 37.00 1.25 7.94
N GLU A 66 37.10 2.44 7.37
CA GLU A 66 38.19 3.39 7.64
C GLU A 66 38.24 3.77 9.13
N LYS A 67 37.09 3.99 9.77
CA LYS A 67 36.99 4.24 11.20
C LYS A 67 37.57 3.11 12.03
N ARG A 68 37.29 1.87 11.69
CA ARG A 68 37.85 0.68 12.36
C ARG A 68 39.36 0.55 12.15
N GLU A 69 39.84 0.83 10.96
CA GLU A 69 41.29 0.75 10.62
C GLU A 69 42.12 1.86 11.27
N GLN A 70 41.57 3.09 11.33
CA GLN A 70 42.29 4.25 11.89
C GLN A 70 42.11 4.37 13.42
N GLY A 71 41.08 3.76 13.99
CA GLY A 71 40.78 3.82 15.42
C GLY A 71 40.67 5.26 15.93
N SER A 72 41.45 5.61 16.99
CA SER A 72 41.43 6.96 17.59
C SER A 72 41.94 8.09 16.68
N LYS A 73 42.52 7.78 15.51
CA LYS A 73 42.97 8.78 14.54
C LYS A 73 41.87 9.15 13.53
N TYR A 74 40.80 8.38 13.48
CA TYR A 74 39.68 8.69 12.59
C TYR A 74 39.02 10.00 13.02
N GLN A 75 38.80 10.90 12.07
CA GLN A 75 38.08 12.14 12.30
C GLN A 75 36.61 11.94 11.90
N GLU A 76 35.75 11.95 12.90
CA GLU A 76 34.29 11.89 12.65
C GLU A 76 33.86 13.12 11.83
N PRO A 77 33.03 12.94 10.81
CA PRO A 77 32.45 14.07 10.11
C PRO A 77 31.58 14.89 11.06
N THR A 78 31.72 16.21 11.02
CA THR A 78 30.80 17.14 11.69
C THR A 78 29.60 17.34 10.79
N TYR A 79 28.40 17.29 11.34
CA TYR A 79 27.18 17.41 10.58
C TYR A 79 27.15 18.62 9.66
N THR A 80 26.89 18.35 8.39
CA THR A 80 26.67 19.35 7.36
C THR A 80 25.34 19.10 6.69
N PHE A 81 24.44 20.07 6.76
CA PHE A 81 23.16 19.98 6.06
C PHE A 81 23.38 19.96 4.55
N ARG A 82 22.89 18.92 3.89
CA ARG A 82 23.01 18.71 2.45
C ARG A 82 21.71 19.00 1.68
N GLY A 83 20.71 19.60 2.35
CA GLY A 83 19.37 19.74 1.79
C GLY A 83 18.51 18.51 2.06
N PHE A 84 17.23 18.61 1.72
CA PHE A 84 16.30 17.47 1.82
C PHE A 84 16.59 16.45 0.70
N GLU A 85 16.89 16.93 -0.49
CA GLU A 85 17.37 16.15 -1.62
C GLU A 85 18.70 16.73 -2.10
N ALA A 86 19.80 16.06 -1.80
CA ALA A 86 21.10 16.40 -2.34
C ALA A 86 21.28 15.77 -3.71
N LEU A 87 21.74 16.54 -4.69
CA LEU A 87 22.06 16.05 -6.03
C LEU A 87 23.54 16.30 -6.34
N PRO A 88 24.23 15.39 -7.06
CA PRO A 88 25.60 15.60 -7.50
C PRO A 88 25.64 16.60 -8.68
N ASP A 89 26.81 17.25 -8.87
CA ASP A 89 27.04 18.14 -10.00
C ASP A 89 26.96 17.37 -11.34
N ASP A 90 27.48 16.15 -11.39
CA ASP A 90 27.25 15.19 -12.49
C ASP A 90 26.49 13.97 -11.96
N PRO A 91 25.21 13.78 -12.32
CA PRO A 91 24.41 12.64 -11.87
C PRO A 91 25.00 11.27 -12.19
N ARG A 92 25.84 11.17 -13.23
CA ARG A 92 26.48 9.91 -13.65
C ARG A 92 27.75 9.60 -12.87
N HIS A 93 28.34 10.61 -12.24
CA HIS A 93 29.59 10.49 -11.50
C HIS A 93 29.44 11.18 -10.13
N PRO A 94 28.64 10.62 -9.21
CA PRO A 94 28.51 11.14 -7.86
C PRO A 94 29.84 11.03 -7.12
N ASP A 95 30.15 12.00 -6.23
CA ASP A 95 31.34 11.94 -5.39
C ASP A 95 31.29 10.72 -4.46
N ASP A 96 32.38 9.99 -4.38
CA ASP A 96 32.47 8.73 -3.63
C ASP A 96 32.37 8.90 -2.11
N ASP A 97 32.43 10.12 -1.59
CA ASP A 97 32.46 10.44 -0.15
C ASP A 97 31.20 11.20 0.31
N LYS A 98 30.20 11.36 -0.54
CA LYS A 98 29.01 12.16 -0.23
C LYS A 98 27.73 11.35 -0.30
N PHE A 99 26.77 11.76 0.52
CA PHE A 99 25.38 11.32 0.46
C PHE A 99 24.63 12.04 -0.67
N TYR A 100 23.80 11.30 -1.41
CA TYR A 100 22.91 11.84 -2.43
C TYR A 100 21.50 11.27 -2.34
N GLY A 101 20.52 11.99 -2.91
CA GLY A 101 19.11 11.66 -2.87
C GLY A 101 18.41 12.19 -1.61
N PHE A 102 17.22 11.69 -1.35
CA PHE A 102 16.41 12.06 -0.19
C PHE A 102 16.94 11.46 1.11
N VAL A 103 16.67 12.11 2.25
CA VAL A 103 17.09 11.65 3.58
C VAL A 103 16.57 10.26 3.96
N PHE A 104 15.58 9.73 3.24
CA PHE A 104 14.99 8.40 3.44
C PHE A 104 15.40 7.36 2.39
N GLN A 105 16.45 7.63 1.61
CA GLN A 105 16.85 6.79 0.48
C GLN A 105 17.15 5.34 0.87
N ASP A 106 17.61 5.09 2.09
CA ASP A 106 17.88 3.75 2.64
C ASP A 106 16.65 2.83 2.61
N SER A 107 15.44 3.41 2.66
CA SER A 107 14.20 2.65 2.64
C SER A 107 13.91 1.94 1.32
N ASP A 108 14.51 2.38 0.21
CA ASP A 108 14.29 1.79 -1.11
C ASP A 108 14.88 0.37 -1.18
N PHE A 109 16.10 0.18 -0.68
CA PHE A 109 16.67 -1.17 -0.49
C PHE A 109 15.79 -2.02 0.42
N SER A 110 15.33 -1.45 1.52
CA SER A 110 14.58 -2.17 2.56
C SER A 110 13.26 -2.73 2.03
N LYS A 111 12.55 -1.98 1.21
CA LYS A 111 11.32 -2.45 0.54
C LYS A 111 11.61 -3.45 -0.58
N TRP A 112 12.70 -3.23 -1.32
CA TRP A 112 13.13 -4.16 -2.37
C TRP A 112 13.46 -5.55 -1.80
N ILE A 113 14.26 -5.61 -0.72
CA ILE A 113 14.62 -6.90 -0.09
C ILE A 113 13.41 -7.62 0.50
N GLU A 114 12.39 -6.88 0.93
CA GLU A 114 11.12 -7.44 1.38
C GLU A 114 10.37 -8.12 0.22
N ALA A 115 10.29 -7.46 -0.95
CA ALA A 115 9.70 -8.05 -2.17
C ALA A 115 10.48 -9.29 -2.63
N VAL A 116 11.81 -9.24 -2.61
CA VAL A 116 12.69 -10.39 -2.89
C VAL A 116 12.38 -11.56 -1.97
N ALA A 117 12.27 -11.30 -0.67
CA ALA A 117 11.99 -12.33 0.34
C ALA A 117 10.66 -13.04 0.07
N TYR A 118 9.61 -12.29 -0.22
CA TYR A 118 8.30 -12.88 -0.53
C TYR A 118 8.33 -13.66 -1.84
N SER A 119 9.04 -13.17 -2.85
CA SER A 119 9.23 -13.87 -4.12
C SER A 119 9.98 -15.21 -3.91
N LEU A 120 11.08 -15.20 -3.15
CA LEU A 120 11.86 -16.41 -2.83
C LEU A 120 11.06 -17.42 -2.03
N THR A 121 10.10 -16.99 -1.22
CA THR A 121 9.22 -17.92 -0.46
C THR A 121 8.35 -18.75 -1.38
N GLN A 122 7.86 -18.15 -2.48
CA GLN A 122 6.99 -18.83 -3.46
C GLN A 122 7.80 -19.53 -4.55
N HIS A 123 8.92 -18.95 -4.96
CA HIS A 123 9.75 -19.41 -6.07
C HIS A 123 11.23 -19.34 -5.68
N PRO A 124 11.82 -20.44 -5.18
CA PRO A 124 13.25 -20.50 -4.90
C PRO A 124 14.09 -20.11 -6.13
N ASP A 125 14.96 -19.11 -5.98
CA ASP A 125 15.85 -18.60 -7.02
C ASP A 125 17.24 -18.33 -6.43
N PRO A 126 18.21 -19.28 -6.63
CA PRO A 126 19.56 -19.15 -6.06
C PRO A 126 20.34 -17.93 -6.56
N GLU A 127 20.11 -17.47 -7.79
CA GLU A 127 20.81 -16.29 -8.32
C GLU A 127 20.25 -15.01 -7.69
N LEU A 128 18.95 -14.88 -7.56
CA LEU A 128 18.32 -13.77 -6.86
C LEU A 128 18.72 -13.75 -5.38
N GLU A 129 18.74 -14.91 -4.72
CA GLU A 129 19.17 -15.04 -3.32
C GLU A 129 20.63 -14.60 -3.14
N LYS A 130 21.53 -14.95 -4.07
CA LYS A 130 22.93 -14.51 -4.07
C LYS A 130 23.07 -13.00 -4.24
N ILE A 131 22.27 -12.39 -5.12
CA ILE A 131 22.24 -10.91 -5.28
C ILE A 131 21.78 -10.27 -3.97
N ALA A 132 20.72 -10.80 -3.37
CA ALA A 132 20.16 -10.32 -2.09
C ALA A 132 21.21 -10.42 -0.95
N ASP A 133 21.90 -11.54 -0.82
CA ASP A 133 22.97 -11.74 0.16
C ASP A 133 24.09 -10.70 -0.02
N GLY A 134 24.52 -10.47 -1.26
CA GLY A 134 25.54 -9.46 -1.57
C GLY A 134 25.09 -8.04 -1.21
N ALA A 135 23.84 -7.70 -1.46
CA ALA A 135 23.25 -6.42 -1.05
C ALA A 135 23.18 -6.29 0.49
N ILE A 136 22.75 -7.35 1.17
CA ILE A 136 22.71 -7.41 2.64
C ILE A 136 24.13 -7.23 3.23
N ASP A 137 25.14 -7.79 2.61
CA ASP A 137 26.55 -7.63 3.03
C ASP A 137 26.97 -6.18 3.02
N ILE A 138 26.64 -5.44 1.97
CA ILE A 138 26.93 -3.99 1.84
C ILE A 138 26.18 -3.20 2.93
N VAL A 139 24.87 -3.44 3.09
CA VAL A 139 24.04 -2.74 4.07
C VAL A 139 24.52 -2.99 5.50
N CYS A 140 24.79 -4.24 5.85
CA CYS A 140 25.29 -4.60 7.17
C CYS A 140 26.70 -4.04 7.44
N ALA A 141 27.55 -3.87 6.42
CA ALA A 141 28.86 -3.25 6.56
C ALA A 141 28.77 -1.74 6.88
N ALA A 142 27.70 -1.08 6.50
CA ALA A 142 27.42 0.32 6.82
C ALA A 142 27.02 0.54 8.30
N GLN A 143 26.56 -0.52 9.02
CA GLN A 143 26.11 -0.38 10.40
C GLN A 143 27.26 -0.07 11.37
N LEU A 144 27.07 0.91 12.24
CA LEU A 144 28.01 1.27 13.28
C LEU A 144 28.08 0.21 14.40
N GLU A 145 29.15 0.22 15.18
CA GLU A 145 29.35 -0.74 16.30
C GLU A 145 28.25 -0.66 17.38
N ASN A 146 27.72 0.53 17.62
CA ASN A 146 26.61 0.75 18.55
C ASN A 146 25.25 0.28 18.02
N GLY A 147 25.17 -0.19 16.78
CA GLY A 147 23.95 -0.68 16.14
C GLY A 147 23.21 0.34 15.28
N TYR A 148 23.58 1.62 15.31
CA TYR A 148 22.94 2.63 14.47
C TYR A 148 23.17 2.38 12.97
N LEU A 149 22.13 2.58 12.14
CA LEU A 149 22.20 2.39 10.70
C LEU A 149 21.23 3.37 10.00
N ASP A 150 21.75 4.50 9.59
CA ASP A 150 21.12 5.47 8.71
C ASP A 150 22.21 6.18 7.94
N THR A 151 22.25 6.01 6.61
CA THR A 151 23.40 6.47 5.82
C THR A 151 23.50 7.97 5.77
N TYR A 152 22.39 8.72 5.86
CA TYR A 152 22.40 10.17 5.84
C TYR A 152 23.25 10.76 6.97
N TYR A 153 23.03 10.31 8.21
CA TYR A 153 23.79 10.82 9.35
C TYR A 153 25.19 10.20 9.46
N ILE A 154 25.35 8.93 9.09
CA ILE A 154 26.67 8.29 9.07
C ILE A 154 27.63 9.07 8.15
N ILE A 155 27.16 9.51 6.99
CA ILE A 155 27.99 10.22 6.00
C ILE A 155 28.14 11.71 6.34
N ASN A 156 27.06 12.36 6.79
CA ASN A 156 27.05 13.81 6.98
C ASN A 156 27.44 14.26 8.41
N GLY A 157 27.42 13.37 9.40
CA GLY A 157 27.81 13.66 10.80
C GLY A 157 26.79 13.19 11.82
N MET A 158 27.25 12.36 12.76
CA MET A 158 26.43 11.71 13.80
C MET A 158 26.02 12.64 14.94
N ASP A 159 26.62 13.84 15.07
CA ASP A 159 26.33 14.79 16.14
C ASP A 159 24.92 15.37 16.10
N LYS A 160 24.17 15.12 15.02
CA LYS A 160 22.78 15.53 14.84
C LYS A 160 21.78 14.38 14.67
N MET A 161 22.20 13.12 14.92
CA MET A 161 21.27 12.00 14.88
C MET A 161 20.07 12.23 15.82
N PHE A 162 18.88 11.85 15.42
CA PHE A 162 17.61 11.99 16.14
C PHE A 162 17.24 13.41 16.59
N THR A 163 17.83 14.46 15.99
CA THR A 163 17.51 15.86 16.34
C THR A 163 16.45 16.50 15.45
N ASN A 164 16.07 15.84 14.36
CA ASN A 164 14.98 16.27 13.45
C ASN A 164 14.12 15.07 13.05
N LEU A 165 13.44 14.47 14.00
CA LEU A 165 12.60 13.28 13.76
C LEU A 165 11.41 13.60 12.85
N LYS A 166 10.91 14.83 12.91
CA LYS A 166 9.73 15.22 12.15
C LYS A 166 9.96 15.21 10.63
N ASP A 167 11.16 15.61 10.16
CA ASP A 167 11.45 15.77 8.73
C ASP A 167 12.52 14.76 8.23
N HIS A 168 13.48 14.37 9.08
CA HIS A 168 14.50 13.39 8.75
C HIS A 168 14.07 11.99 9.18
N HIS A 169 14.01 11.09 8.25
CA HIS A 169 13.28 9.82 8.30
C HIS A 169 14.07 8.66 8.92
N GLU A 170 14.89 8.88 9.96
CA GLU A 170 15.72 7.82 10.58
C GLU A 170 14.88 6.64 11.07
N LEU A 171 13.77 6.93 11.80
CA LEU A 171 12.87 5.89 12.30
C LEU A 171 12.01 5.24 11.20
N TYR A 172 11.78 5.95 10.09
CA TYR A 172 11.16 5.40 8.90
C TYR A 172 12.11 4.40 8.19
N CYS A 173 13.38 4.78 8.01
CA CYS A 173 14.39 3.88 7.45
C CYS A 173 14.58 2.63 8.32
N PHE A 174 14.63 2.80 9.65
CA PHE A 174 14.65 1.70 10.61
C PHE A 174 13.42 0.77 10.46
N GLY A 175 12.23 1.35 10.35
CA GLY A 175 11.00 0.57 10.23
C GLY A 175 11.00 -0.31 8.97
N HIS A 176 11.32 0.27 7.81
CA HIS A 176 11.43 -0.50 6.56
C HIS A 176 12.55 -1.54 6.59
N LEU A 177 13.71 -1.21 7.15
CA LEU A 177 14.80 -2.17 7.34
C LEU A 177 14.33 -3.39 8.14
N THR A 178 13.59 -3.14 9.22
CA THR A 178 13.06 -4.20 10.08
C THR A 178 12.04 -5.08 9.36
N GLU A 179 11.11 -4.49 8.61
CA GLU A 179 10.15 -5.22 7.77
C GLU A 179 10.86 -6.14 6.77
N GLY A 180 11.82 -5.60 6.01
CA GLY A 180 12.61 -6.38 5.05
C GLY A 180 13.46 -7.47 5.71
N ALA A 181 14.06 -7.17 6.86
CA ALA A 181 14.89 -8.12 7.61
C ALA A 181 14.08 -9.31 8.14
N VAL A 182 12.90 -9.06 8.70
CA VAL A 182 11.99 -10.13 9.16
C VAL A 182 11.53 -10.97 7.98
N ALA A 183 11.12 -10.34 6.86
CA ALA A 183 10.69 -11.06 5.67
C ALA A 183 11.80 -11.97 5.12
N TYR A 184 13.03 -11.46 5.01
CA TYR A 184 14.15 -12.24 4.48
C TYR A 184 14.52 -13.43 5.39
N TYR A 185 14.49 -13.21 6.71
CA TYR A 185 14.68 -14.30 7.67
C TYR A 185 13.57 -15.37 7.57
N GLN A 186 12.32 -14.96 7.50
CA GLN A 186 11.19 -15.89 7.36
C GLN A 186 11.25 -16.70 6.06
N ALA A 187 11.71 -16.09 4.96
CA ALA A 187 11.85 -16.74 3.67
C ALA A 187 13.00 -17.76 3.67
N THR A 188 14.20 -17.33 4.07
CA THR A 188 15.46 -18.03 3.84
C THR A 188 16.06 -18.71 5.09
N GLY A 189 15.67 -18.28 6.28
CA GLY A 189 16.30 -18.67 7.55
C GLY A 189 17.62 -17.92 7.84
N LYS A 190 18.10 -17.07 6.94
CA LYS A 190 19.34 -16.29 7.12
C LYS A 190 19.11 -15.09 8.01
N ASP A 191 19.84 -14.97 9.09
CA ASP A 191 19.58 -14.02 10.18
C ASP A 191 20.47 -12.77 10.19
N LYS A 192 21.36 -12.61 9.20
CA LYS A 192 22.33 -11.50 9.18
C LYS A 192 21.66 -10.13 9.20
N LEU A 193 20.69 -9.91 8.31
CA LEU A 193 19.95 -8.65 8.25
C LEU A 193 19.04 -8.47 9.47
N LEU A 194 18.41 -9.56 9.95
CA LEU A 194 17.60 -9.55 11.17
C LEU A 194 18.43 -9.11 12.39
N LYS A 195 19.64 -9.65 12.56
CA LYS A 195 20.56 -9.25 13.63
C LYS A 195 20.96 -7.77 13.51
N ALA A 196 21.13 -7.25 12.30
CA ALA A 196 21.40 -5.83 12.10
C ALA A 196 20.19 -4.97 12.51
N ALA A 197 18.98 -5.34 12.11
CA ALA A 197 17.75 -4.67 12.51
C ALA A 197 17.54 -4.72 14.05
N MET A 198 17.78 -5.87 14.68
CA MET A 198 17.72 -6.03 16.14
C MET A 198 18.70 -5.09 16.87
N ARG A 199 19.96 -5.00 16.42
CA ARG A 199 20.94 -4.08 17.01
C ARG A 199 20.51 -2.62 16.86
N PHE A 200 19.91 -2.26 15.71
CA PHE A 200 19.40 -0.89 15.54
C PHE A 200 18.18 -0.64 16.43
N ALA A 201 17.27 -1.61 16.55
CA ALA A 201 16.13 -1.55 17.48
C ALA A 201 16.60 -1.41 18.96
N ASP A 202 17.66 -2.13 19.34
CA ASP A 202 18.26 -2.04 20.69
C ASP A 202 18.84 -0.65 20.95
N PHE A 203 19.53 -0.09 19.96
CA PHE A 203 20.03 1.29 20.04
C PHE A 203 18.88 2.29 20.20
N ILE A 204 17.83 2.18 19.40
CA ILE A 204 16.63 3.03 19.50
C ILE A 204 15.96 2.86 20.86
N ALA A 205 15.80 1.64 21.37
CA ALA A 205 15.20 1.36 22.67
C ALA A 205 16.04 1.94 23.84
N SER A 206 17.37 2.05 23.66
CA SER A 206 18.23 2.71 24.64
C SER A 206 18.07 4.24 24.66
N TYR A 207 17.71 4.82 23.50
CA TYR A 207 17.64 6.27 23.30
C TYR A 207 16.25 6.85 23.62
N PHE A 208 15.16 6.16 23.23
CA PHE A 208 13.78 6.61 23.38
C PHE A 208 13.07 5.93 24.56
N GLY A 209 12.17 6.64 25.22
CA GLY A 209 11.33 6.08 26.27
C GLY A 209 10.83 7.13 27.27
N THR A 210 10.05 6.66 28.25
CA THR A 210 9.48 7.50 29.31
C THR A 210 10.44 7.76 30.47
N GLU A 211 11.56 7.03 30.57
CA GLU A 211 12.51 7.10 31.64
C GLU A 211 13.27 8.44 31.62
N GLU A 212 13.77 8.86 32.76
CA GLU A 212 14.60 10.07 32.88
C GLU A 212 15.85 9.94 32.01
N GLY A 213 16.20 11.02 31.31
CA GLY A 213 17.35 11.06 30.40
C GLY A 213 17.11 10.54 28.99
N LYS A 214 16.01 9.81 28.77
CA LYS A 214 15.64 9.36 27.40
C LYS A 214 14.90 10.42 26.60
N CYS A 215 15.07 10.37 25.27
CA CYS A 215 14.32 11.19 24.32
C CYS A 215 12.82 10.84 24.35
N LYS A 216 11.96 11.86 24.43
CA LYS A 216 10.50 11.71 24.42
C LYS A 216 9.89 11.78 23.02
N GLY A 217 10.73 11.70 22.00
CA GLY A 217 10.33 11.76 20.60
C GLY A 217 9.63 10.48 20.12
N TYR A 218 9.09 10.60 18.92
CA TYR A 218 8.43 9.52 18.17
C TYR A 218 8.65 9.74 16.68
N PRO A 219 8.41 8.73 15.80
CA PRO A 219 8.63 8.87 14.37
C PRO A 219 7.87 10.05 13.76
N GLY A 220 8.53 10.86 12.93
CA GLY A 220 7.85 11.88 12.13
C GLY A 220 7.08 11.26 10.96
N HIS A 221 7.66 10.24 10.33
CA HIS A 221 6.98 9.35 9.41
C HIS A 221 6.88 7.96 10.03
N GLU A 222 5.66 7.49 10.19
CA GLU A 222 5.31 6.25 10.86
C GLU A 222 5.64 5.04 9.98
N ILE A 223 6.07 4.00 10.58
CA ILE A 223 6.23 2.59 10.22
C ILE A 223 6.95 1.82 11.32
N ALA A 224 7.78 2.51 12.11
CA ALA A 224 8.52 1.87 13.19
C ALA A 224 7.60 1.13 14.17
N GLU A 225 6.41 1.65 14.39
CA GLU A 225 5.40 1.08 15.30
C GLU A 225 5.02 -0.33 14.87
N MET A 226 4.58 -0.52 13.61
CA MET A 226 4.20 -1.85 13.11
C MET A 226 5.39 -2.77 12.89
N ALA A 227 6.54 -2.22 12.49
CA ALA A 227 7.76 -2.99 12.29
C ALA A 227 8.31 -3.58 13.60
N LEU A 228 8.23 -2.83 14.70
CA LEU A 228 8.60 -3.29 16.04
C LEU A 228 7.68 -4.41 16.53
N VAL A 229 6.38 -4.33 16.24
CA VAL A 229 5.44 -5.43 16.54
C VAL A 229 5.85 -6.69 15.78
N ARG A 230 6.13 -6.57 14.50
CA ARG A 230 6.58 -7.70 13.69
C ARG A 230 7.92 -8.28 14.17
N LEU A 231 8.84 -7.42 14.62
CA LEU A 231 10.10 -7.86 15.23
C LEU A 231 9.87 -8.60 16.55
N TYR A 232 8.94 -8.12 17.38
CA TYR A 232 8.50 -8.82 18.60
C TYR A 232 7.94 -10.20 18.27
N GLU A 233 7.06 -10.33 17.30
CA GLU A 233 6.44 -11.60 16.93
C GLU A 233 7.45 -12.67 16.46
N VAL A 234 8.55 -12.25 15.84
CA VAL A 234 9.61 -13.16 15.39
C VAL A 234 10.61 -13.51 16.48
N THR A 235 10.91 -12.54 17.37
CA THR A 235 11.99 -12.71 18.39
C THR A 235 11.46 -13.10 19.77
N GLY A 236 10.21 -12.76 20.09
CA GLY A 236 9.63 -12.90 21.43
C GLY A 236 10.17 -11.90 22.44
N ASP A 237 10.98 -10.90 22.03
CA ASP A 237 11.58 -9.94 22.95
C ASP A 237 10.65 -8.78 23.29
N GLU A 238 10.12 -8.78 24.49
CA GLU A 238 9.16 -7.81 25.01
C GLU A 238 9.60 -6.34 24.89
N LYS A 239 10.89 -6.06 24.79
CA LYS A 239 11.39 -4.68 24.63
C LYS A 239 10.89 -4.03 23.34
N TYR A 240 10.72 -4.80 22.25
CA TYR A 240 10.25 -4.28 20.97
C TYR A 240 8.75 -3.95 21.01
N LYS A 241 7.94 -4.80 21.65
CA LYS A 241 6.53 -4.50 21.91
C LYS A 241 6.37 -3.23 22.75
N LYS A 242 7.14 -3.09 23.84
CA LYS A 242 7.13 -1.91 24.72
C LYS A 242 7.53 -0.64 23.97
N LEU A 243 8.49 -0.73 23.05
CA LEU A 243 8.90 0.42 22.25
C LEU A 243 7.82 0.82 21.23
N ALA A 244 7.15 -0.13 20.59
CA ALA A 244 6.00 0.13 19.72
C ALA A 244 4.87 0.81 20.50
N GLU A 245 4.51 0.26 21.65
CA GLU A 245 3.51 0.83 22.55
C GLU A 245 3.88 2.24 23.01
N TYR A 246 5.15 2.49 23.34
CA TYR A 246 5.68 3.81 23.67
C TYR A 246 5.45 4.81 22.52
N PHE A 247 5.85 4.50 21.29
CA PHE A 247 5.70 5.42 20.17
C PHE A 247 4.22 5.76 19.88
N VAL A 248 3.33 4.77 19.95
CA VAL A 248 1.89 4.99 19.78
C VAL A 248 1.32 5.88 20.89
N ASN A 249 1.67 5.60 22.16
CA ASN A 249 1.11 6.30 23.32
C ASN A 249 1.71 7.70 23.50
N GLN A 250 2.94 7.92 23.08
CA GLN A 250 3.64 9.21 23.22
C GLN A 250 3.15 10.23 22.17
N ARG A 251 2.68 9.75 21.01
CA ARG A 251 2.25 10.62 19.91
C ARG A 251 1.10 11.52 20.31
N GLY A 252 1.25 12.83 20.03
CA GLY A 252 0.25 13.84 20.30
C GLY A 252 0.09 14.24 21.76
N THR A 253 0.90 13.70 22.68
CA THR A 253 0.92 14.16 24.07
C THR A 253 1.55 15.53 24.18
N GLN A 254 1.22 16.26 25.27
CA GLN A 254 1.78 17.57 25.53
C GLN A 254 2.81 17.52 26.68
N PRO A 255 3.87 18.37 26.64
CA PRO A 255 4.20 19.31 25.57
C PRO A 255 4.52 18.59 24.26
N TYR A 256 4.16 19.20 23.13
CA TYR A 256 4.41 18.59 21.81
C TYR A 256 5.91 18.43 21.55
N TYR A 257 6.35 17.19 21.31
CA TYR A 257 7.78 16.90 21.14
C TYR A 257 8.41 17.70 19.99
N PHE A 258 7.74 17.80 18.83
CA PHE A 258 8.29 18.51 17.67
C PHE A 258 8.51 20.01 17.87
N ASP A 259 8.00 20.60 18.96
CA ASP A 259 8.35 21.98 19.34
C ASP A 259 9.79 22.11 19.86
N SER A 260 10.39 21.00 20.32
CA SER A 260 11.79 20.96 20.74
C SER A 260 12.78 20.86 19.57
N GLU A 261 12.30 20.50 18.36
CA GLU A 261 13.10 20.31 17.16
C GLU A 261 13.20 21.60 16.32
N GLY A 262 13.99 22.56 16.75
CA GLY A 262 14.28 23.76 15.99
C GLY A 262 13.41 24.97 16.34
N LYS A 263 13.60 26.08 15.60
CA LYS A 263 12.88 27.35 15.85
C LYS A 263 11.46 27.29 15.30
N VAL A 264 10.52 27.05 16.20
CA VAL A 264 9.09 27.15 15.87
C VAL A 264 8.67 28.60 15.94
N THR A 265 8.14 29.14 14.85
CA THR A 265 7.61 30.52 14.85
C THR A 265 6.33 30.58 15.69
N GLU A 266 6.03 31.76 16.28
CA GLU A 266 4.78 31.97 17.03
C GLU A 266 3.53 31.75 16.18
N LYS A 267 3.62 31.93 14.85
CA LYS A 267 2.54 31.61 13.91
C LYS A 267 2.31 30.11 13.80
N GLU A 268 3.38 29.34 13.72
CA GLU A 268 3.31 27.86 13.63
C GLU A 268 2.81 27.24 14.94
N LYS A 269 3.17 27.82 16.11
CA LYS A 269 2.65 27.38 17.43
C LYS A 269 1.14 27.58 17.54
N LYS A 270 0.58 28.58 16.86
CA LYS A 270 -0.85 28.91 16.88
C LYS A 270 -1.67 28.07 15.90
N THR A 271 -1.05 27.45 14.90
CA THR A 271 -1.72 26.65 13.90
C THR A 271 -1.58 25.16 14.22
N LYS A 272 -2.66 24.51 14.66
CA LYS A 272 -2.73 23.05 14.87
C LYS A 272 -2.45 22.24 13.59
N ILE A 273 -2.55 22.86 12.42
CA ILE A 273 -2.32 22.25 11.09
C ILE A 273 -0.96 21.58 11.01
N ARG A 274 0.09 22.15 11.59
CA ARG A 274 1.43 21.58 11.62
C ARG A 274 1.48 20.19 12.26
N TYR A 275 0.79 20.03 13.41
CA TYR A 275 0.76 18.73 14.10
C TYR A 275 -0.18 17.74 13.45
N GLN A 276 -1.23 18.21 12.79
CA GLN A 276 -2.14 17.38 12.00
C GLN A 276 -1.41 16.66 10.87
N TYR A 277 -0.44 17.34 10.24
CA TYR A 277 0.38 16.75 9.18
C TYR A 277 1.10 15.48 9.62
N TYR A 278 1.56 15.43 10.87
CA TYR A 278 2.28 14.31 11.48
C TYR A 278 1.39 13.44 12.39
N GLN A 279 0.07 13.55 12.30
CA GLN A 279 -0.88 12.84 13.18
C GLN A 279 -0.60 13.03 14.69
N ALA A 280 0.03 14.17 15.05
CA ALA A 280 0.49 14.47 16.41
C ALA A 280 -0.26 15.63 17.10
N HIS A 281 -1.41 16.04 16.56
CA HIS A 281 -2.22 17.15 17.05
C HIS A 281 -3.03 16.84 18.32
N LEU A 282 -3.30 15.56 18.53
CA LEU A 282 -4.00 14.99 19.69
C LEU A 282 -3.42 13.62 20.02
N PRO A 283 -3.50 13.14 21.25
CA PRO A 283 -3.29 11.73 21.56
C PRO A 283 -4.10 10.83 20.64
N VAL A 284 -3.54 9.72 20.20
CA VAL A 284 -4.13 8.87 19.13
C VAL A 284 -5.57 8.42 19.45
N ARG A 285 -5.89 8.18 20.73
CA ARG A 285 -7.25 7.78 21.16
C ARG A 285 -8.29 8.90 21.08
N GLU A 286 -7.86 10.14 20.97
CA GLU A 286 -8.72 11.32 20.88
C GLU A 286 -8.97 11.76 19.44
N GLN A 287 -8.22 11.22 18.47
CA GLN A 287 -8.36 11.54 17.05
C GLN A 287 -9.66 10.95 16.49
N LYS A 288 -10.45 11.76 15.80
CA LYS A 288 -11.76 11.38 15.24
C LYS A 288 -11.83 11.47 13.72
N THR A 289 -10.88 12.14 13.11
CA THR A 289 -10.82 12.40 11.66
C THR A 289 -9.42 12.12 11.18
N ALA A 290 -9.29 11.38 10.07
CA ALA A 290 -8.00 11.20 9.41
C ALA A 290 -7.53 12.52 8.80
N MET A 291 -6.31 12.92 9.11
CA MET A 291 -5.74 14.22 8.76
C MET A 291 -4.27 14.10 8.41
N GLY A 292 -3.77 15.11 7.70
CA GLY A 292 -2.36 15.24 7.35
C GLY A 292 -1.94 14.26 6.26
N HIS A 293 -0.67 13.93 6.23
CA HIS A 293 -0.10 13.06 5.21
C HIS A 293 -0.74 11.67 5.24
N ALA A 294 -1.29 11.23 4.10
CA ALA A 294 -2.15 10.05 4.06
C ALA A 294 -1.40 8.74 4.37
N VAL A 295 -0.17 8.56 3.85
CA VAL A 295 0.64 7.35 4.13
C VAL A 295 1.02 7.28 5.60
N ARG A 296 1.48 8.40 6.19
CA ARG A 296 1.79 8.47 7.64
C ARG A 296 0.59 8.04 8.47
N ALA A 297 -0.59 8.56 8.14
CA ALA A 297 -1.83 8.25 8.85
C ALA A 297 -2.15 6.75 8.85
N VAL A 298 -2.23 6.12 7.67
CA VAL A 298 -2.60 4.69 7.60
C VAL A 298 -1.50 3.75 8.10
N TYR A 299 -0.23 4.17 8.08
CA TYR A 299 0.86 3.44 8.72
C TYR A 299 0.77 3.52 10.25
N LEU A 300 0.50 4.72 10.79
CA LEU A 300 0.22 4.87 12.22
C LEU A 300 -0.98 4.01 12.65
N TYR A 301 -2.09 4.07 11.91
CA TYR A 301 -3.30 3.31 12.26
C TYR A 301 -3.07 1.80 12.18
N SER A 302 -2.20 1.35 11.27
CA SER A 302 -1.73 -0.04 11.24
C SER A 302 -0.96 -0.40 12.51
N GLY A 303 -0.01 0.43 12.94
CA GLY A 303 0.73 0.24 14.19
C GLY A 303 -0.17 0.30 15.44
N MET A 304 -1.15 1.22 15.46
CA MET A 304 -2.16 1.29 16.52
C MET A 304 -2.97 0.00 16.62
N ALA A 305 -3.41 -0.55 15.48
CA ALA A 305 -4.15 -1.80 15.44
C ALA A 305 -3.31 -2.98 15.95
N ASP A 306 -2.04 -3.07 15.55
CA ASP A 306 -1.09 -4.07 16.05
C ASP A 306 -0.91 -3.98 17.58
N VAL A 307 -0.70 -2.77 18.11
CA VAL A 307 -0.56 -2.55 19.56
C VAL A 307 -1.85 -2.88 20.29
N ALA A 308 -3.03 -2.48 19.74
CA ALA A 308 -4.32 -2.81 20.32
C ALA A 308 -4.52 -4.33 20.47
N ARG A 309 -4.17 -5.08 19.40
CA ARG A 309 -4.25 -6.55 19.38
C ARG A 309 -3.34 -7.19 20.43
N LEU A 310 -2.08 -6.74 20.52
CA LEU A 310 -1.09 -7.32 21.45
C LEU A 310 -1.33 -6.99 22.91
N THR A 311 -1.92 -5.82 23.20
CA THR A 311 -2.14 -5.36 24.57
C THR A 311 -3.55 -5.59 25.08
N GLY A 312 -4.51 -5.93 24.21
CA GLY A 312 -5.91 -6.02 24.53
C GLY A 312 -6.57 -4.66 24.81
N ASP A 313 -5.96 -3.56 24.31
CA ASP A 313 -6.45 -2.20 24.56
C ASP A 313 -7.69 -1.88 23.67
N ASP A 314 -8.86 -2.03 24.24
CA ASP A 314 -10.13 -1.73 23.57
C ASP A 314 -10.27 -0.26 23.18
N SER A 315 -9.73 0.66 23.98
CA SER A 315 -9.81 2.10 23.68
C SER A 315 -8.99 2.47 22.43
N LEU A 316 -7.88 1.81 22.22
CA LEU A 316 -7.07 1.99 21.02
C LEU A 316 -7.72 1.35 19.79
N TYR A 317 -8.35 0.18 19.95
CA TYR A 317 -9.16 -0.45 18.91
C TYR A 317 -10.35 0.45 18.48
N GLN A 318 -11.07 1.06 19.42
CA GLN A 318 -12.16 1.99 19.13
C GLN A 318 -11.69 3.24 18.39
N ALA A 319 -10.47 3.72 18.67
CA ALA A 319 -9.86 4.80 17.90
C ALA A 319 -9.59 4.36 16.45
N CYS A 320 -9.07 3.15 16.24
CA CYS A 320 -8.87 2.58 14.90
C CYS A 320 -10.21 2.47 14.14
N GLU A 321 -11.26 1.96 14.77
CA GLU A 321 -12.61 1.89 14.20
C GLU A 321 -13.15 3.27 13.79
N THR A 322 -12.94 4.26 14.63
CA THR A 322 -13.38 5.63 14.38
C THR A 322 -12.70 6.22 13.16
N LEU A 323 -11.37 6.05 13.06
CA LEU A 323 -10.56 6.54 11.96
C LEU A 323 -10.82 5.76 10.66
N TRP A 324 -11.01 4.44 10.76
CA TRP A 324 -11.42 3.60 9.63
C TRP A 324 -12.74 4.10 9.03
N ASN A 325 -13.77 4.28 9.87
CA ASN A 325 -15.07 4.75 9.43
C ASN A 325 -14.99 6.17 8.81
N ASN A 326 -14.18 7.08 9.37
CA ASN A 326 -14.01 8.40 8.78
C ASN A 326 -13.37 8.31 7.38
N ILE A 327 -12.29 7.53 7.21
CA ILE A 327 -11.64 7.35 5.91
C ILE A 327 -12.63 6.75 4.90
N THR A 328 -13.19 5.60 5.19
CA THR A 328 -13.90 4.78 4.19
C THR A 328 -15.28 5.31 3.84
N THR A 329 -15.89 6.14 4.70
CA THR A 329 -17.22 6.71 4.45
C THR A 329 -17.22 8.17 4.01
N LYS A 330 -16.04 8.86 4.06
CA LYS A 330 -16.00 10.30 3.81
C LYS A 330 -14.79 10.81 3.04
N GLN A 331 -13.71 10.04 2.96
CA GLN A 331 -12.45 10.52 2.40
C GLN A 331 -11.76 9.52 1.46
N MET A 332 -12.42 8.43 1.09
CA MET A 332 -11.92 7.41 0.18
C MET A 332 -12.56 7.55 -1.20
N TYR A 333 -11.76 7.53 -2.25
CA TYR A 333 -12.20 7.53 -3.63
C TYR A 333 -12.80 6.18 -4.04
N VAL A 334 -13.59 6.18 -5.12
CA VAL A 334 -14.22 4.98 -5.67
C VAL A 334 -13.22 3.87 -6.03
N THR A 335 -11.95 4.23 -6.23
CA THR A 335 -10.83 3.31 -6.52
C THR A 335 -10.11 2.79 -5.28
N GLY A 336 -10.58 3.10 -4.08
CA GLY A 336 -9.87 2.80 -2.83
C GLY A 336 -8.66 3.70 -2.57
N GLY A 337 -8.45 4.75 -3.38
CA GLY A 337 -7.43 5.76 -3.16
C GLY A 337 -7.79 6.70 -2.01
N ILE A 338 -6.80 7.26 -1.34
CA ILE A 338 -6.94 8.25 -0.26
C ILE A 338 -5.87 9.34 -0.36
N GLY A 339 -6.16 10.52 0.18
CA GLY A 339 -5.30 11.70 0.08
C GLY A 339 -5.70 12.60 -1.09
N GLN A 340 -6.33 13.74 -0.78
CA GLN A 340 -6.99 14.59 -1.77
C GLN A 340 -6.07 15.64 -2.39
N THR A 341 -4.99 16.02 -1.69
CA THR A 341 -4.14 17.13 -2.14
C THR A 341 -2.66 16.74 -2.25
N HIS A 342 -2.00 17.29 -3.28
CA HIS A 342 -0.54 17.18 -3.41
C HIS A 342 0.21 18.06 -2.38
N HIS A 343 -0.45 19.06 -1.80
CA HIS A 343 0.14 19.86 -0.74
C HIS A 343 0.29 19.03 0.53
N GLY A 344 1.51 18.50 0.75
CA GLY A 344 1.81 17.62 1.86
C GLY A 344 1.25 16.20 1.70
N GLU A 345 0.85 15.78 0.48
CA GLU A 345 0.40 14.40 0.21
C GLU A 345 -0.73 13.97 1.14
N ALA A 346 -1.71 14.86 1.35
CA ALA A 346 -2.52 14.87 2.57
C ALA A 346 -4.02 14.70 2.32
N PHE A 347 -4.71 14.28 3.38
CA PHE A 347 -6.15 14.48 3.52
C PHE A 347 -6.48 15.98 3.59
N THR A 348 -7.66 16.36 3.09
CA THR A 348 -8.19 17.73 3.21
C THR A 348 -9.31 17.79 4.26
N PHE A 349 -10.53 17.58 3.86
CA PHE A 349 -11.71 17.52 4.73
C PHE A 349 -12.74 16.54 4.17
N ASP A 350 -13.69 16.14 5.01
CA ASP A 350 -14.74 15.19 4.64
C ASP A 350 -15.48 15.63 3.36
N TYR A 351 -15.62 14.73 2.39
CA TYR A 351 -16.31 14.90 1.09
C TYR A 351 -15.62 15.82 0.08
N ASP A 352 -14.39 16.26 0.32
CA ASP A 352 -13.60 16.99 -0.65
C ASP A 352 -12.82 16.00 -1.53
N MET A 353 -13.36 15.70 -2.71
CA MET A 353 -12.88 14.61 -3.57
C MET A 353 -12.57 15.10 -4.99
N PRO A 354 -11.53 15.96 -5.19
CA PRO A 354 -11.14 16.41 -6.52
C PRO A 354 -10.64 15.24 -7.39
N ASN A 355 -10.97 15.25 -8.69
CA ASN A 355 -10.62 14.18 -9.62
C ASN A 355 -9.31 14.42 -10.38
N ASP A 356 -9.03 15.67 -10.76
CA ASP A 356 -7.92 16.07 -11.63
C ASP A 356 -6.77 16.76 -10.89
N THR A 357 -6.96 17.11 -9.61
CA THR A 357 -5.93 17.62 -8.69
C THR A 357 -5.68 16.70 -7.51
N ILE A 358 -6.30 15.54 -7.53
CA ILE A 358 -6.14 14.44 -6.56
C ILE A 358 -4.68 14.08 -6.36
N TYR A 359 -4.34 13.59 -5.18
CA TYR A 359 -3.05 12.93 -4.97
C TYR A 359 -3.19 11.40 -5.03
N ALA A 360 -3.99 10.81 -4.14
CA ALA A 360 -4.24 9.37 -4.09
C ALA A 360 -2.98 8.55 -4.37
N GLU A 361 -1.98 8.76 -3.52
CA GLU A 361 -0.68 8.12 -3.63
C GLU A 361 -0.80 6.59 -3.62
N THR A 362 -0.06 5.90 -4.46
CA THR A 362 -0.01 4.43 -4.48
C THR A 362 0.33 3.85 -3.10
N CYS A 363 1.29 4.46 -2.37
CA CYS A 363 1.62 4.03 -1.01
C CYS A 363 0.47 4.22 -0.01
N ALA A 364 -0.38 5.23 -0.21
CA ALA A 364 -1.53 5.46 0.66
C ALA A 364 -2.59 4.37 0.48
N SER A 365 -2.88 3.96 -0.76
CA SER A 365 -3.74 2.80 -1.05
C SER A 365 -3.17 1.51 -0.46
N ILE A 366 -1.86 1.29 -0.57
CA ILE A 366 -1.17 0.14 0.05
C ILE A 366 -1.26 0.19 1.58
N GLY A 367 -1.04 1.36 2.18
CA GLY A 367 -1.17 1.53 3.63
C GLY A 367 -2.59 1.28 4.14
N LEU A 368 -3.61 1.62 3.34
CA LEU A 368 -5.00 1.28 3.65
C LEU A 368 -5.23 -0.23 3.63
N VAL A 369 -4.61 -0.96 2.71
CA VAL A 369 -4.60 -2.44 2.68
C VAL A 369 -3.95 -3.01 3.95
N PHE A 370 -2.83 -2.43 4.41
CA PHE A 370 -2.17 -2.85 5.65
C PHE A 370 -3.04 -2.63 6.89
N PHE A 371 -3.73 -1.50 6.93
CA PHE A 371 -4.67 -1.20 8.01
C PHE A 371 -5.89 -2.13 7.99
N ALA A 372 -6.48 -2.38 6.82
CA ALA A 372 -7.59 -3.32 6.64
C ALA A 372 -7.25 -4.72 7.16
N ARG A 373 -6.07 -5.26 6.78
CA ARG A 373 -5.63 -6.59 7.24
C ARG A 373 -5.57 -6.67 8.75
N ARG A 374 -4.99 -5.67 9.42
CA ARG A 374 -4.86 -5.65 10.88
C ARG A 374 -6.20 -5.56 11.61
N MET A 375 -7.14 -4.84 11.03
CA MET A 375 -8.51 -4.80 11.55
C MET A 375 -9.19 -6.17 11.41
N LEU A 376 -8.98 -6.88 10.29
CA LEU A 376 -9.45 -8.26 10.08
C LEU A 376 -8.86 -9.25 11.09
N GLU A 377 -7.60 -9.07 11.48
CA GLU A 377 -6.95 -9.93 12.48
C GLU A 377 -7.60 -9.83 13.87
N MET A 378 -8.24 -8.70 14.17
CA MET A 378 -8.96 -8.48 15.46
C MET A 378 -10.46 -8.73 15.36
N ASN A 379 -11.04 -8.44 14.22
CA ASN A 379 -12.49 -8.57 14.01
C ASN A 379 -12.79 -8.87 12.54
N PRO A 380 -13.06 -10.13 12.18
CA PRO A 380 -13.41 -10.51 10.81
C PRO A 380 -14.77 -9.91 10.40
N ASP A 381 -14.73 -8.73 9.78
CA ASP A 381 -15.87 -8.01 9.22
C ASP A 381 -15.58 -7.71 7.74
N SER A 382 -16.50 -8.08 6.86
CA SER A 382 -16.31 -7.96 5.40
C SER A 382 -16.01 -6.52 4.95
N LYS A 383 -16.44 -5.51 5.70
CA LYS A 383 -16.16 -4.09 5.40
C LYS A 383 -14.66 -3.79 5.23
N TYR A 384 -13.79 -4.50 5.98
CA TYR A 384 -12.35 -4.34 5.85
C TYR A 384 -11.83 -5.04 4.60
N ALA A 385 -12.29 -6.26 4.35
CA ALA A 385 -11.89 -7.04 3.18
C ALA A 385 -12.42 -6.43 1.87
N ASP A 386 -13.61 -5.83 1.89
CA ASP A 386 -14.18 -5.14 0.73
C ASP A 386 -13.33 -3.93 0.31
N VAL A 387 -12.87 -3.13 1.28
CA VAL A 387 -11.96 -2.00 1.02
C VAL A 387 -10.58 -2.49 0.59
N MET A 388 -10.07 -3.54 1.22
CA MET A 388 -8.80 -4.17 0.85
C MET A 388 -8.83 -4.67 -0.60
N GLU A 389 -9.86 -5.37 -0.99
CA GLU A 389 -10.08 -5.85 -2.37
C GLU A 389 -10.19 -4.69 -3.37
N LEU A 390 -10.99 -3.68 -3.03
CA LEU A 390 -11.17 -2.48 -3.86
C LEU A 390 -9.84 -1.75 -4.10
N ALA A 391 -9.08 -1.49 -3.03
CA ALA A 391 -7.80 -0.80 -3.13
C ALA A 391 -6.78 -1.60 -3.95
N LEU A 392 -6.70 -2.92 -3.72
CA LEU A 392 -5.77 -3.81 -4.45
C LEU A 392 -6.06 -3.83 -5.95
N HIS A 393 -7.31 -4.04 -6.37
CA HIS A 393 -7.67 -4.16 -7.77
C HIS A 393 -7.68 -2.83 -8.55
N ASN A 394 -7.59 -1.69 -7.86
CA ASN A 394 -7.68 -0.39 -8.51
C ASN A 394 -6.48 0.51 -8.15
N GLY A 395 -6.51 1.20 -7.00
CA GLY A 395 -5.49 2.20 -6.62
C GLY A 395 -4.09 1.63 -6.45
N VAL A 396 -3.93 0.36 -6.07
CA VAL A 396 -2.64 -0.31 -5.94
C VAL A 396 -2.12 -0.74 -7.31
N LEU A 397 -2.87 -1.57 -8.04
CA LEU A 397 -2.43 -2.07 -9.36
C LEU A 397 -2.24 -0.95 -10.39
N SER A 398 -3.02 0.13 -10.32
CA SER A 398 -2.82 1.31 -11.16
C SER A 398 -1.42 1.93 -11.01
N GLY A 399 -0.77 1.72 -9.88
CA GLY A 399 0.60 2.18 -9.61
C GLY A 399 1.67 1.55 -10.50
N MET A 400 1.39 0.47 -11.24
CA MET A 400 2.34 -0.26 -12.07
C MET A 400 1.84 -0.38 -13.50
N ALA A 401 2.74 -0.22 -14.48
CA ALA A 401 2.43 -0.55 -15.87
C ALA A 401 2.32 -2.06 -16.09
N LEU A 402 1.58 -2.45 -17.12
CA LEU A 402 1.41 -3.86 -17.47
C LEU A 402 2.72 -4.56 -17.88
N ASP A 403 3.78 -3.81 -18.20
CA ASP A 403 5.12 -4.33 -18.45
C ASP A 403 6.04 -4.37 -17.21
N GLY A 404 5.57 -3.85 -16.07
CA GLY A 404 6.32 -3.82 -14.81
C GLY A 404 7.49 -2.83 -14.75
N LYS A 405 7.70 -1.95 -15.74
CA LYS A 405 8.89 -1.09 -15.88
C LYS A 405 8.62 0.40 -15.80
N SER A 406 7.41 0.79 -15.44
CA SER A 406 7.05 2.17 -15.15
C SER A 406 5.92 2.25 -14.13
N PHE A 407 5.84 3.38 -13.42
CA PHE A 407 5.04 3.47 -12.21
C PHE A 407 4.32 4.82 -12.11
N PHE A 408 3.16 4.82 -11.46
CA PHE A 408 2.51 6.02 -10.96
C PHE A 408 2.79 6.21 -9.46
N TYR A 409 3.06 7.45 -9.10
CA TYR A 409 3.03 7.93 -7.73
C TYR A 409 1.60 8.34 -7.36
N VAL A 410 1.01 9.19 -8.19
CA VAL A 410 -0.33 9.75 -8.08
C VAL A 410 -1.30 9.01 -8.99
N ASN A 411 -2.51 8.71 -8.49
CA ASN A 411 -3.54 7.95 -9.21
C ASN A 411 -4.79 8.82 -9.45
N PRO A 412 -4.84 9.60 -10.55
CA PRO A 412 -5.94 10.53 -10.86
C PRO A 412 -7.20 9.80 -11.32
N LEU A 413 -8.36 10.46 -11.20
CA LEU A 413 -9.64 9.99 -11.71
C LEU A 413 -10.12 10.77 -12.95
N SER A 414 -9.42 11.85 -13.31
CA SER A 414 -9.62 12.63 -14.53
C SER A 414 -8.28 13.17 -15.00
N VAL A 415 -7.94 12.95 -16.26
CA VAL A 415 -6.67 13.38 -16.85
C VAL A 415 -6.92 14.13 -18.16
N ASN A 416 -6.35 15.33 -18.24
CA ASN A 416 -6.13 16.06 -19.47
C ASN A 416 -4.61 16.25 -19.64
N PRO A 417 -3.95 15.63 -20.62
CA PRO A 417 -2.50 15.69 -20.78
C PRO A 417 -1.93 17.08 -20.83
N ARG A 418 -2.62 18.01 -21.55
CA ARG A 418 -2.18 19.40 -21.62
C ARG A 418 -2.16 20.08 -20.24
N SER A 419 -3.18 19.82 -19.41
CA SER A 419 -3.19 20.35 -18.04
C SER A 419 -2.04 19.80 -17.19
N CYS A 420 -1.68 18.52 -17.37
CA CYS A 420 -0.55 17.92 -16.66
C CYS A 420 0.80 18.55 -17.03
N HIS A 421 0.94 19.06 -18.26
CA HIS A 421 2.17 19.71 -18.72
C HIS A 421 2.19 21.21 -18.41
N ASP A 422 1.09 21.92 -18.66
CA ASP A 422 1.06 23.38 -18.72
C ASP A 422 0.56 24.04 -17.42
N ASP A 423 -0.23 23.33 -16.59
CA ASP A 423 -0.79 23.89 -15.34
C ASP A 423 0.08 23.52 -14.14
N PRO A 424 0.77 24.48 -13.48
CA PRO A 424 1.59 24.21 -12.29
C PRO A 424 0.83 23.54 -11.15
N GLY A 425 -0.49 23.76 -11.05
CA GLY A 425 -1.35 23.14 -10.03
C GLY A 425 -1.67 21.67 -10.32
N LYS A 426 -1.33 21.15 -11.51
CA LYS A 426 -1.63 19.76 -11.95
C LYS A 426 -0.41 18.98 -12.42
N GLN A 427 0.78 19.57 -12.43
CA GLN A 427 2.02 18.90 -12.88
C GLN A 427 2.41 17.68 -12.03
N HIS A 428 1.88 17.55 -10.81
CA HIS A 428 2.06 16.36 -9.97
C HIS A 428 1.31 15.14 -10.54
N VAL A 429 0.23 15.35 -11.30
CA VAL A 429 -0.48 14.31 -12.07
C VAL A 429 0.31 14.06 -13.36
N LYS A 430 0.65 12.80 -13.61
CA LYS A 430 1.35 12.41 -14.82
C LYS A 430 0.39 11.69 -15.78
N PRO A 431 0.39 12.05 -17.08
CA PRO A 431 -0.49 11.38 -18.04
C PRO A 431 -0.04 9.98 -18.42
N VAL A 432 1.24 9.64 -18.12
CA VAL A 432 1.84 8.30 -18.27
C VAL A 432 2.73 7.96 -17.08
N ARG A 433 2.92 6.67 -16.84
CA ARG A 433 3.79 6.17 -15.78
C ARG A 433 5.25 6.53 -16.01
N GLN A 434 5.98 6.80 -14.92
CA GLN A 434 7.39 7.19 -14.93
C GLN A 434 8.29 5.97 -14.76
N LYS A 435 9.46 6.00 -15.38
CA LYS A 435 10.46 4.92 -15.26
C LYS A 435 10.97 4.74 -13.83
N TRP A 436 11.17 5.83 -13.12
CA TRP A 436 11.53 5.88 -11.71
C TRP A 436 11.32 7.29 -11.16
N PHE A 437 11.46 7.44 -9.86
CA PHE A 437 11.36 8.71 -9.14
C PHE A 437 12.60 8.93 -8.28
N GLY A 438 13.02 10.18 -8.06
CA GLY A 438 13.99 10.51 -7.02
C GLY A 438 13.47 10.10 -5.63
N CYS A 439 12.20 10.41 -5.34
CA CYS A 439 11.45 9.86 -4.22
C CYS A 439 10.71 8.58 -4.67
N ALA A 440 11.33 7.42 -4.56
CA ALA A 440 10.84 6.17 -5.13
C ALA A 440 10.11 5.26 -4.11
N CYS A 441 9.32 5.81 -3.19
CA CYS A 441 8.64 5.00 -2.18
C CYS A 441 7.61 4.03 -2.79
N CYS A 442 6.89 4.43 -3.85
CA CYS A 442 5.77 3.66 -4.41
C CYS A 442 6.18 2.38 -5.15
N PRO A 443 7.16 2.37 -6.09
CA PRO A 443 7.49 1.17 -6.85
C PRO A 443 7.90 -0.03 -5.99
N PRO A 444 8.84 0.08 -5.02
CA PRO A 444 9.20 -1.07 -4.19
C PRO A 444 8.11 -1.42 -3.16
N ASN A 445 7.29 -0.44 -2.72
CA ASN A 445 6.15 -0.71 -1.85
C ASN A 445 5.09 -1.57 -2.56
N LEU A 446 4.83 -1.28 -3.84
CA LEU A 446 3.94 -2.06 -4.69
C LEU A 446 4.51 -3.48 -4.91
N ALA A 447 5.79 -3.61 -5.21
CA ALA A 447 6.42 -4.91 -5.40
C ALA A 447 6.26 -5.82 -4.18
N ARG A 448 6.48 -5.29 -2.94
CA ARG A 448 6.34 -6.11 -1.73
C ARG A 448 4.90 -6.52 -1.44
N VAL A 449 3.89 -5.69 -1.71
CA VAL A 449 2.49 -6.07 -1.46
C VAL A 449 2.00 -7.11 -2.46
N ILE A 450 2.32 -6.98 -3.75
CA ILE A 450 1.92 -7.96 -4.77
C ILE A 450 2.63 -9.29 -4.53
N SER A 451 3.93 -9.29 -4.21
CA SER A 451 4.66 -10.52 -3.89
C SER A 451 4.13 -11.26 -2.64
N SER A 452 3.35 -10.60 -1.79
CA SER A 452 2.80 -11.15 -0.54
C SER A 452 1.28 -11.26 -0.51
N ILE A 453 0.60 -11.24 -1.66
CA ILE A 453 -0.86 -11.18 -1.73
C ILE A 453 -1.54 -12.31 -0.96
N GLY A 454 -0.93 -13.50 -0.90
CA GLY A 454 -1.44 -14.63 -0.11
C GLY A 454 -1.62 -14.32 1.37
N SER A 455 -0.77 -13.46 1.96
CA SER A 455 -0.87 -13.06 3.36
C SER A 455 -2.03 -12.10 3.66
N TYR A 456 -2.66 -11.55 2.63
CA TYR A 456 -3.87 -10.73 2.72
C TYR A 456 -5.12 -11.54 2.38
N ALA A 457 -4.96 -12.59 1.59
CA ALA A 457 -6.08 -13.41 1.15
C ALA A 457 -6.62 -14.31 2.27
N TYR A 458 -5.75 -14.76 3.19
CA TYR A 458 -6.10 -15.79 4.16
C TYR A 458 -5.57 -15.47 5.55
N THR A 459 -6.42 -15.68 6.57
CA THR A 459 -6.01 -15.71 7.98
C THR A 459 -6.54 -16.96 8.68
N GLU A 460 -5.97 -17.30 9.81
CA GLU A 460 -6.37 -18.47 10.61
C GLU A 460 -6.32 -18.20 12.11
N ASN A 461 -7.09 -18.98 12.86
CA ASN A 461 -6.85 -19.26 14.26
C ASN A 461 -6.78 -20.79 14.48
N GLU A 462 -7.05 -21.29 15.69
CA GLU A 462 -6.92 -22.71 16.01
C GLU A 462 -7.80 -23.60 15.12
N ASP A 463 -9.07 -23.25 14.93
CA ASP A 463 -10.08 -24.07 14.24
C ASP A 463 -10.68 -23.43 12.97
N THR A 464 -10.42 -22.16 12.71
CA THR A 464 -11.05 -21.43 11.61
C THR A 464 -10.02 -20.99 10.57
N LEU A 465 -10.40 -21.12 9.31
CA LEU A 465 -9.73 -20.54 8.13
C LEU A 465 -10.65 -19.46 7.56
N TRP A 466 -10.20 -18.20 7.53
CA TRP A 466 -10.90 -17.11 6.83
C TRP A 466 -10.35 -16.92 5.42
N VAL A 467 -11.27 -16.84 4.47
CA VAL A 467 -10.99 -16.46 3.07
C VAL A 467 -11.47 -15.02 2.87
N HIS A 468 -10.55 -14.08 2.84
CA HIS A 468 -10.81 -12.65 2.69
C HIS A 468 -10.85 -12.21 1.22
N LEU A 469 -9.93 -12.75 0.42
CA LEU A 469 -9.84 -12.54 -1.03
C LEU A 469 -9.92 -13.90 -1.72
N TYR A 470 -10.63 -13.95 -2.83
CA TYR A 470 -10.75 -15.17 -3.62
C TYR A 470 -9.59 -15.30 -4.63
N ALA A 471 -8.36 -15.22 -4.13
CA ALA A 471 -7.17 -15.60 -4.87
C ALA A 471 -7.07 -17.13 -4.89
N GLY A 472 -7.11 -17.73 -6.08
CA GLY A 472 -7.07 -19.19 -6.23
C GLY A 472 -5.72 -19.78 -5.85
N GLY A 473 -5.75 -21.04 -5.41
CA GLY A 473 -4.53 -21.77 -5.01
C GLY A 473 -4.76 -22.79 -3.90
N THR A 474 -3.70 -23.16 -3.22
CA THR A 474 -3.74 -24.14 -2.12
C THR A 474 -3.31 -23.49 -0.82
N VAL A 475 -4.07 -23.72 0.24
CA VAL A 475 -3.80 -23.25 1.61
C VAL A 475 -3.71 -24.45 2.54
N GLU A 476 -2.59 -24.59 3.24
CA GLU A 476 -2.44 -25.61 4.27
C GLU A 476 -3.00 -25.12 5.61
N LYS A 477 -3.89 -25.91 6.21
CA LYS A 477 -4.47 -25.68 7.55
C LYS A 477 -4.11 -26.86 8.46
N GLU A 478 -3.69 -26.55 9.67
CA GLU A 478 -3.48 -27.55 10.70
C GLU A 478 -4.49 -27.31 11.84
N VAL A 479 -5.19 -28.37 12.24
CA VAL A 479 -6.17 -28.36 13.34
C VAL A 479 -5.91 -29.56 14.22
N ASN A 480 -5.58 -29.34 15.50
CA ASN A 480 -5.29 -30.41 16.48
C ASN A 480 -4.23 -31.43 16.00
N GLY A 481 -3.20 -30.97 15.29
CA GLY A 481 -2.14 -31.81 14.73
C GLY A 481 -2.51 -32.58 13.45
N GLN A 482 -3.71 -32.43 12.94
CA GLN A 482 -4.17 -32.95 11.64
C GLN A 482 -4.02 -31.88 10.56
N LYS A 483 -3.43 -32.26 9.43
CA LYS A 483 -3.23 -31.37 8.28
C LYS A 483 -4.35 -31.55 7.27
N ALA A 484 -4.84 -30.44 6.76
CA ALA A 484 -5.74 -30.36 5.62
C ALA A 484 -5.21 -29.34 4.61
N GLN A 485 -5.44 -29.59 3.34
CA GLN A 485 -5.25 -28.61 2.29
C GLN A 485 -6.62 -28.13 1.80
N VAL A 486 -6.78 -26.82 1.68
CA VAL A 486 -7.96 -26.23 1.08
C VAL A 486 -7.55 -25.70 -0.29
N VAL A 487 -8.02 -26.39 -1.33
CA VAL A 487 -7.76 -26.00 -2.73
C VAL A 487 -8.88 -25.10 -3.21
N ILE A 488 -8.54 -23.87 -3.57
CA ILE A 488 -9.46 -22.83 -4.01
C ILE A 488 -9.26 -22.63 -5.50
N THR A 489 -10.29 -22.84 -6.30
CA THR A 489 -10.32 -22.46 -7.73
C THR A 489 -11.22 -21.25 -7.86
N SER A 490 -10.70 -20.18 -8.48
CA SER A 490 -11.38 -18.90 -8.59
C SER A 490 -11.13 -18.26 -9.95
N GLY A 491 -12.17 -17.70 -10.53
CA GLY A 491 -12.09 -16.86 -11.73
C GLY A 491 -12.02 -15.35 -11.43
N PHE A 492 -11.92 -14.98 -10.14
CA PHE A 492 -11.86 -13.57 -9.75
C PHE A 492 -10.69 -12.82 -10.40
N PRO A 493 -10.89 -11.53 -10.73
CA PRO A 493 -12.10 -10.71 -10.60
C PRO A 493 -13.02 -10.77 -11.84
N TRP A 494 -12.80 -11.73 -12.76
CA TRP A 494 -13.51 -11.79 -14.04
C TRP A 494 -14.72 -12.73 -14.03
N ASP A 495 -14.71 -13.71 -13.14
CA ASP A 495 -15.77 -14.68 -12.99
C ASP A 495 -16.11 -14.84 -11.50
N GLY A 496 -17.40 -14.95 -11.19
CA GLY A 496 -17.90 -15.11 -9.82
C GLY A 496 -17.93 -16.54 -9.30
N ASP A 497 -17.53 -17.53 -10.12
CA ASP A 497 -17.51 -18.92 -9.70
C ASP A 497 -16.26 -19.23 -8.87
N VAL A 498 -16.48 -19.76 -7.66
CA VAL A 498 -15.43 -20.18 -6.74
C VAL A 498 -15.71 -21.59 -6.26
N THR A 499 -14.71 -22.46 -6.25
CA THR A 499 -14.79 -23.77 -5.60
C THR A 499 -13.76 -23.90 -4.52
N LEU A 500 -14.13 -24.55 -3.40
CA LEU A 500 -13.21 -24.93 -2.33
C LEU A 500 -13.32 -26.43 -2.14
N LYS A 501 -12.22 -27.13 -2.35
CA LYS A 501 -12.08 -28.56 -2.12
C LYS A 501 -11.18 -28.81 -0.93
N VAL A 502 -11.60 -29.68 -0.01
CA VAL A 502 -10.76 -30.11 1.11
C VAL A 502 -10.06 -31.41 0.74
N GLU A 503 -8.76 -31.47 0.97
CA GLU A 503 -7.91 -32.65 0.82
C GLU A 503 -7.26 -32.96 2.18
N SER A 504 -7.52 -34.14 2.73
CA SER A 504 -7.00 -34.54 4.03
C SER A 504 -6.93 -36.07 4.16
N GLU A 505 -5.88 -36.59 4.77
CA GLU A 505 -5.74 -38.04 5.02
C GLU A 505 -6.73 -38.59 6.05
N GLN A 506 -7.18 -37.73 6.96
CA GLN A 506 -8.15 -38.03 8.02
C GLN A 506 -9.19 -36.93 8.10
N PRO A 507 -10.43 -37.24 8.53
CA PRO A 507 -11.43 -36.20 8.73
C PRO A 507 -10.95 -35.11 9.71
N VAL A 508 -11.15 -33.85 9.37
CA VAL A 508 -10.75 -32.67 10.16
C VAL A 508 -12.00 -31.86 10.53
N THR A 509 -12.18 -31.59 11.81
CA THR A 509 -13.25 -30.69 12.26
C THR A 509 -12.74 -29.24 12.27
N MET A 510 -13.27 -28.42 11.38
CA MET A 510 -12.88 -27.01 11.26
C MET A 510 -14.02 -26.15 10.74
N THR A 511 -13.82 -24.83 10.82
CA THR A 511 -14.67 -23.82 10.22
C THR A 511 -13.94 -23.19 9.04
N VAL A 512 -14.62 -23.09 7.90
CA VAL A 512 -14.18 -22.25 6.77
C VAL A 512 -15.10 -21.04 6.70
N ALA A 513 -14.56 -19.86 6.90
CA ALA A 513 -15.28 -18.60 6.88
C ALA A 513 -15.04 -17.87 5.55
N LEU A 514 -16.10 -17.75 4.75
CA LEU A 514 -16.08 -17.27 3.39
C LEU A 514 -16.64 -15.85 3.33
N ARG A 515 -15.84 -14.88 2.91
CA ARG A 515 -16.35 -13.51 2.74
C ARG A 515 -17.43 -13.46 1.66
N ILE A 516 -18.55 -12.82 1.96
CA ILE A 516 -19.53 -12.42 0.95
C ILE A 516 -19.23 -10.97 0.57
N PRO A 517 -18.76 -10.70 -0.67
CA PRO A 517 -18.38 -9.36 -1.07
C PRO A 517 -19.53 -8.37 -1.03
N GLY A 518 -19.31 -7.17 -0.50
CA GLY A 518 -20.34 -6.14 -0.40
C GLY A 518 -20.90 -5.69 -1.76
N TRP A 519 -20.11 -5.78 -2.83
CA TRP A 519 -20.58 -5.53 -4.18
C TRP A 519 -21.55 -6.61 -4.70
N CYS A 520 -21.52 -7.83 -4.18
CA CYS A 520 -22.47 -8.90 -4.50
C CYS A 520 -23.76 -8.77 -3.68
N GLY A 521 -23.66 -8.38 -2.39
CA GLY A 521 -24.79 -8.34 -1.48
C GLY A 521 -25.35 -9.74 -1.20
N GLU A 522 -26.64 -9.92 -1.41
CA GLU A 522 -27.33 -11.22 -1.21
C GLU A 522 -27.38 -12.07 -2.50
N ASP A 523 -26.86 -11.57 -3.62
CA ASP A 523 -26.89 -12.26 -4.91
C ASP A 523 -25.77 -13.31 -5.03
N PHE A 524 -25.78 -14.31 -4.13
CA PHE A 524 -24.84 -15.43 -4.18
C PHE A 524 -25.54 -16.79 -3.96
N GLU A 525 -24.93 -17.85 -4.45
CA GLU A 525 -25.39 -19.22 -4.26
C GLU A 525 -24.30 -20.06 -3.60
N LEU A 526 -24.68 -20.99 -2.70
CA LEU A 526 -23.80 -21.96 -2.07
C LEU A 526 -24.32 -23.38 -2.31
N GLU A 527 -23.44 -24.24 -2.81
CA GLU A 527 -23.67 -25.69 -2.92
C GLU A 527 -22.60 -26.50 -2.16
N GLY A 528 -22.94 -27.70 -1.76
CA GLY A 528 -21.97 -28.64 -1.16
C GLY A 528 -21.85 -28.61 0.36
N ALA A 529 -22.58 -27.77 1.06
CA ALA A 529 -22.52 -27.67 2.53
C ALA A 529 -23.37 -28.72 3.27
N VAL A 530 -23.66 -29.86 2.64
CA VAL A 530 -24.50 -30.91 3.24
C VAL A 530 -23.85 -31.49 4.51
N GLY A 531 -24.62 -31.49 5.60
CA GLY A 531 -24.16 -31.96 6.91
C GLY A 531 -23.23 -31.02 7.67
N LYS A 532 -23.08 -29.78 7.19
CA LYS A 532 -22.33 -28.71 7.82
C LYS A 532 -23.29 -27.67 8.41
N GLU A 533 -22.87 -27.02 9.50
CA GLU A 533 -23.56 -25.86 10.05
C GLU A 533 -23.15 -24.60 9.27
N CYS A 534 -24.16 -23.82 8.82
CA CYS A 534 -23.94 -22.58 8.10
C CYS A 534 -24.47 -21.39 8.89
N ARG A 535 -23.66 -20.35 9.08
CA ARG A 535 -24.00 -19.14 9.82
C ARG A 535 -23.43 -17.90 9.13
N MET A 536 -24.25 -16.87 8.98
CA MET A 536 -23.80 -15.56 8.50
C MET A 536 -23.47 -14.65 9.70
N GLU A 537 -22.29 -14.03 9.66
CA GLU A 537 -21.90 -13.03 10.66
C GLU A 537 -20.93 -12.02 10.05
N ASN A 538 -21.21 -10.73 10.20
CA ASN A 538 -20.36 -9.62 9.73
C ASN A 538 -19.90 -9.76 8.27
N GLY A 539 -20.79 -10.23 7.37
CA GLY A 539 -20.50 -10.44 5.95
C GLY A 539 -19.63 -11.66 5.64
N TYR A 540 -19.43 -12.57 6.61
CA TYR A 540 -18.82 -13.88 6.39
C TYR A 540 -19.83 -15.00 6.56
N LEU A 541 -19.79 -15.97 5.64
CA LEU A 541 -20.49 -17.24 5.73
C LEU A 541 -19.56 -18.26 6.38
N TYR A 542 -19.83 -18.61 7.62
CA TYR A 542 -19.13 -19.66 8.38
C TYR A 542 -19.74 -21.01 8.06
N VAL A 543 -18.92 -21.93 7.54
CA VAL A 543 -19.30 -23.31 7.24
C VAL A 543 -18.49 -24.21 8.16
N SER A 544 -19.16 -24.74 9.20
CA SER A 544 -18.52 -25.50 10.28
C SER A 544 -18.91 -26.98 10.25
N GLY A 545 -17.98 -27.87 10.56
CA GLY A 545 -18.25 -29.29 10.65
C GLY A 545 -17.04 -30.17 10.43
N GLU A 546 -17.28 -31.47 10.30
CA GLU A 546 -16.28 -32.45 9.92
C GLU A 546 -16.07 -32.40 8.40
N TRP A 547 -14.83 -32.22 7.97
CA TRP A 547 -14.42 -32.19 6.57
C TRP A 547 -13.64 -33.47 6.23
N LYS A 548 -13.93 -34.04 5.07
CA LYS A 548 -13.35 -35.28 4.56
C LYS A 548 -12.69 -35.04 3.23
N GLU A 549 -11.83 -35.95 2.85
CA GLU A 549 -11.20 -36.00 1.53
C GLU A 549 -12.25 -35.83 0.42
N GLY A 550 -12.06 -34.80 -0.41
CA GLY A 550 -12.92 -34.53 -1.56
C GLY A 550 -14.18 -33.71 -1.26
N ASP A 551 -14.43 -33.31 0.02
CA ASP A 551 -15.52 -32.37 0.32
C ASP A 551 -15.36 -31.09 -0.47
N LEU A 552 -16.44 -30.66 -1.14
CA LEU A 552 -16.43 -29.58 -2.11
C LEU A 552 -17.53 -28.56 -1.79
N LEU A 553 -17.15 -27.30 -1.63
CA LEU A 553 -18.10 -26.18 -1.69
C LEU A 553 -18.01 -25.48 -3.05
N LYS A 554 -19.13 -25.02 -3.54
CA LYS A 554 -19.23 -24.15 -4.69
C LYS A 554 -19.96 -22.87 -4.32
N LEU A 555 -19.34 -21.74 -4.58
CA LEU A 555 -19.94 -20.41 -4.47
C LEU A 555 -20.05 -19.80 -5.85
N ARG A 556 -21.15 -19.13 -6.08
CA ARG A 556 -21.35 -18.31 -7.25
C ARG A 556 -21.79 -16.92 -6.84
N PHE A 557 -21.03 -15.91 -7.21
CA PHE A 557 -21.31 -14.50 -6.96
C PHE A 557 -21.82 -13.83 -8.24
N ALA A 558 -22.92 -13.10 -8.16
CA ALA A 558 -23.43 -12.35 -9.30
C ALA A 558 -22.56 -11.11 -9.57
N MET A 559 -21.65 -11.19 -10.53
CA MET A 559 -20.80 -10.08 -10.97
C MET A 559 -21.50 -9.18 -11.97
N LYS A 560 -22.46 -8.39 -11.50
CA LYS A 560 -23.20 -7.43 -12.34
C LYS A 560 -22.42 -6.13 -12.52
N VAL A 561 -22.53 -5.51 -13.70
CA VAL A 561 -22.08 -4.13 -13.89
C VAL A 561 -22.98 -3.21 -13.04
N LYS A 562 -22.37 -2.34 -12.26
CA LYS A 562 -23.04 -1.36 -11.40
C LYS A 562 -22.67 0.05 -11.83
N VAL A 563 -23.69 0.90 -11.90
CA VAL A 563 -23.55 2.34 -12.10
C VAL A 563 -23.57 3.01 -10.73
N MET A 564 -22.45 3.59 -10.33
CA MET A 564 -22.23 4.15 -9.01
C MET A 564 -22.50 5.65 -9.01
N GLN A 565 -23.09 6.15 -7.96
CA GLN A 565 -23.32 7.57 -7.70
C GLN A 565 -22.61 7.96 -6.40
N ALA A 566 -21.98 9.15 -6.38
CA ALA A 566 -21.38 9.69 -5.17
C ALA A 566 -22.42 10.29 -4.22
N ASP A 567 -22.06 10.44 -2.95
CA ASP A 567 -22.82 11.25 -1.99
C ASP A 567 -22.91 12.69 -2.50
N SER A 568 -24.08 13.33 -2.41
CA SER A 568 -24.33 14.69 -2.94
C SER A 568 -23.44 15.78 -2.32
N ARG A 569 -22.74 15.48 -1.22
CA ARG A 569 -21.74 16.38 -0.63
C ARG A 569 -20.42 16.37 -1.39
N VAL A 570 -20.17 15.36 -2.22
CA VAL A 570 -19.03 15.30 -3.15
C VAL A 570 -19.37 16.13 -4.38
N ARG A 571 -19.05 17.42 -4.34
CA ARG A 571 -19.43 18.38 -5.37
C ARG A 571 -18.86 18.10 -6.75
N GLN A 572 -17.70 17.49 -6.80
CA GLN A 572 -16.96 17.20 -8.04
C GLN A 572 -17.65 16.13 -8.89
N ASP A 573 -18.46 15.27 -8.25
CA ASP A 573 -19.11 14.14 -8.90
C ASP A 573 -20.64 14.30 -9.02
N GLU A 574 -21.18 15.46 -8.66
CA GLU A 574 -22.59 15.76 -8.84
C GLU A 574 -22.97 15.72 -10.34
N GLY A 575 -23.98 14.94 -10.65
CA GLY A 575 -24.42 14.71 -12.05
C GLY A 575 -23.51 13.77 -12.85
N LYS A 576 -22.64 13.00 -12.18
CA LYS A 576 -21.77 11.99 -12.80
C LYS A 576 -22.04 10.61 -12.22
N VAL A 577 -21.56 9.61 -12.94
CA VAL A 577 -21.58 8.19 -12.54
C VAL A 577 -20.22 7.56 -12.78
N ALA A 578 -19.87 6.60 -11.94
CA ALA A 578 -18.72 5.72 -12.16
C ALA A 578 -19.22 4.29 -12.43
N ILE A 579 -18.45 3.52 -13.16
CA ILE A 579 -18.83 2.16 -13.58
C ILE A 579 -17.94 1.17 -12.83
N MET A 580 -18.57 0.17 -12.23
CA MET A 580 -17.89 -0.93 -11.54
C MET A 580 -18.46 -2.29 -11.96
N ARG A 581 -17.61 -3.34 -11.93
CA ARG A 581 -18.00 -4.73 -12.07
C ARG A 581 -17.23 -5.58 -11.08
N GLY A 582 -17.94 -6.22 -10.16
CA GLY A 582 -17.27 -6.84 -9.01
C GLY A 582 -16.42 -5.80 -8.27
N PRO A 583 -15.15 -6.11 -7.94
CA PRO A 583 -14.25 -5.18 -7.26
C PRO A 583 -13.56 -4.17 -8.21
N VAL A 584 -13.73 -4.30 -9.53
CA VAL A 584 -13.00 -3.52 -10.53
C VAL A 584 -13.77 -2.25 -10.89
N VAL A 585 -13.09 -1.11 -10.81
CA VAL A 585 -13.54 0.20 -11.31
C VAL A 585 -13.11 0.33 -12.77
N TYR A 586 -13.93 0.97 -13.58
CA TYR A 586 -13.69 1.17 -14.99
C TYR A 586 -13.50 2.65 -15.34
N CYS A 587 -12.75 2.92 -16.38
CA CYS A 587 -12.55 4.27 -16.91
C CYS A 587 -12.64 4.31 -18.44
N LEU A 588 -12.87 5.51 -18.96
CA LEU A 588 -12.74 5.82 -20.39
C LEU A 588 -11.31 6.30 -20.66
N GLU A 589 -10.72 5.86 -21.77
CA GLU A 589 -9.50 6.43 -22.35
C GLU A 589 -9.75 7.02 -23.73
N GLU A 590 -9.00 8.08 -24.06
CA GLU A 590 -8.98 8.67 -25.39
C GLU A 590 -8.65 7.64 -26.48
N ALA A 591 -7.75 6.70 -26.18
CA ALA A 591 -7.32 5.64 -27.10
C ALA A 591 -8.47 4.80 -27.68
N ASP A 592 -9.54 4.57 -26.88
CA ASP A 592 -10.72 3.83 -27.34
C ASP A 592 -11.86 4.74 -27.79
N ASN A 593 -11.95 5.94 -27.21
CA ASN A 593 -13.15 6.76 -27.31
C ASN A 593 -12.92 8.09 -28.06
N GLY A 594 -11.68 8.40 -28.47
CA GLY A 594 -11.31 9.68 -29.04
C GLY A 594 -11.36 10.83 -28.03
N GLN A 595 -10.98 12.03 -28.46
CA GLN A 595 -10.89 13.21 -27.64
C GLN A 595 -12.25 13.73 -27.18
N GLY A 596 -12.24 14.52 -26.11
CA GLY A 596 -13.41 15.17 -25.57
C GLY A 596 -14.24 14.27 -24.65
N LEU A 597 -13.61 13.42 -23.88
CA LEU A 597 -14.26 12.57 -22.89
C LEU A 597 -15.24 13.31 -21.96
N PRO A 598 -15.00 14.57 -21.53
CA PRO A 598 -15.97 15.32 -20.74
C PRO A 598 -17.29 15.63 -21.46
N LEU A 599 -17.36 15.45 -22.77
CA LEU A 599 -18.59 15.66 -23.58
C LEU A 599 -19.50 14.43 -23.64
N VAL A 600 -19.02 13.24 -23.28
CA VAL A 600 -19.82 12.02 -23.31
C VAL A 600 -20.82 11.96 -22.16
N ARG A 601 -21.93 11.26 -22.39
CA ARG A 601 -23.04 11.10 -21.44
C ARG A 601 -23.51 9.66 -21.44
N VAL A 602 -23.57 9.07 -20.25
CA VAL A 602 -24.07 7.72 -20.05
C VAL A 602 -25.43 7.79 -19.32
N LYS A 603 -26.38 6.96 -19.71
CA LYS A 603 -27.62 6.81 -18.96
C LYS A 603 -27.37 5.94 -17.73
N PRO A 604 -27.88 6.31 -16.53
CA PRO A 604 -27.74 5.49 -15.34
C PRO A 604 -28.36 4.09 -15.45
N ASP A 605 -29.35 3.92 -16.31
CA ASP A 605 -30.02 2.65 -16.60
C ASP A 605 -29.50 1.95 -17.88
N ALA A 606 -28.34 2.37 -18.40
CA ALA A 606 -27.75 1.77 -19.59
C ALA A 606 -27.35 0.30 -19.37
N VAL A 607 -27.56 -0.51 -20.41
CA VAL A 607 -27.13 -1.91 -20.42
C VAL A 607 -25.74 -2.01 -21.03
N PHE A 608 -24.83 -2.61 -20.28
CA PHE A 608 -23.46 -2.82 -20.68
C PHE A 608 -23.29 -4.22 -21.29
N THR A 609 -22.47 -4.31 -22.32
CA THR A 609 -22.00 -5.58 -22.91
C THR A 609 -20.58 -5.85 -22.43
N GLU A 610 -20.34 -7.05 -21.94
CA GLU A 610 -19.03 -7.50 -21.47
C GLU A 610 -18.23 -8.12 -22.63
N GLU A 611 -16.98 -7.75 -22.76
CA GLU A 611 -16.05 -8.26 -23.77
C GLU A 611 -14.78 -8.79 -23.08
N LYS A 612 -14.61 -10.11 -23.07
CA LYS A 612 -13.37 -10.72 -22.57
C LYS A 612 -12.28 -10.57 -23.63
N THR A 613 -11.14 -10.01 -23.26
CA THR A 613 -10.03 -9.73 -24.18
C THR A 613 -8.67 -9.89 -23.49
N ASP A 614 -7.63 -10.08 -24.27
CA ASP A 614 -6.22 -10.10 -23.88
C ASP A 614 -5.36 -9.09 -24.68
N GLU A 615 -6.01 -8.13 -25.32
CA GLU A 615 -5.35 -7.17 -26.23
C GLU A 615 -4.27 -6.30 -25.57
N LEU A 616 -4.29 -6.15 -24.22
CA LEU A 616 -3.28 -5.44 -23.46
C LEU A 616 -2.25 -6.38 -22.82
N GLY A 617 -2.21 -7.65 -23.21
CA GLY A 617 -1.25 -8.64 -22.73
C GLY A 617 -1.70 -9.42 -21.48
N PHE A 618 -2.82 -9.02 -20.86
CA PHE A 618 -3.47 -9.72 -19.76
C PHE A 618 -4.94 -9.96 -20.07
N THR A 619 -5.47 -11.07 -19.60
CA THR A 619 -6.92 -11.33 -19.71
C THR A 619 -7.69 -10.34 -18.84
N MET A 620 -8.64 -9.63 -19.44
CA MET A 620 -9.54 -8.72 -18.75
C MET A 620 -10.92 -8.69 -19.38
N ILE A 621 -11.90 -8.14 -18.67
CA ILE A 621 -13.22 -7.82 -19.20
C ILE A 621 -13.28 -6.32 -19.46
N MET A 622 -13.58 -5.93 -20.68
CA MET A 622 -13.92 -4.57 -21.09
C MET A 622 -15.43 -4.44 -21.19
N LEU A 623 -15.93 -3.21 -21.06
CA LEU A 623 -17.38 -2.95 -21.11
C LEU A 623 -17.70 -2.03 -22.28
N ARG A 624 -18.73 -2.35 -23.03
CA ARG A 624 -19.28 -1.48 -24.07
C ARG A 624 -20.68 -1.01 -23.69
N VAL A 625 -21.01 0.22 -24.09
CA VAL A 625 -22.33 0.79 -23.82
C VAL A 625 -22.71 1.79 -24.90
N ASP A 626 -23.98 1.75 -25.32
CA ASP A 626 -24.57 2.81 -26.13
C ASP A 626 -24.78 4.07 -25.28
N ALA A 627 -24.16 5.16 -25.70
CA ALA A 627 -24.12 6.42 -25.02
C ALA A 627 -24.39 7.59 -25.98
N LYS A 628 -24.21 8.80 -25.49
CA LYS A 628 -24.30 10.00 -26.29
C LYS A 628 -23.11 10.91 -26.09
N THR A 629 -22.70 11.62 -27.14
CA THR A 629 -21.76 12.73 -27.03
C THR A 629 -22.46 14.04 -27.32
N LYS A 630 -22.18 15.06 -26.51
CA LYS A 630 -22.64 16.42 -26.73
C LYS A 630 -21.79 17.06 -27.82
N LYS A 631 -22.41 17.65 -28.84
CA LYS A 631 -21.66 18.43 -29.84
C LYS A 631 -20.89 19.56 -29.17
N PRO A 632 -19.61 19.77 -29.51
CA PRO A 632 -18.85 20.90 -29.05
C PRO A 632 -19.54 22.23 -29.41
N VAL A 633 -19.47 23.19 -28.52
CA VAL A 633 -19.93 24.55 -28.77
C VAL A 633 -18.70 25.43 -28.97
N THR A 634 -18.57 26.04 -30.16
CA THR A 634 -17.51 26.99 -30.47
C THR A 634 -18.11 28.40 -30.50
N VAL A 635 -17.49 29.29 -29.75
CA VAL A 635 -17.87 30.71 -29.70
C VAL A 635 -16.86 31.53 -30.54
N GLU A 636 -17.29 32.11 -31.65
CA GLU A 636 -16.38 32.74 -32.63
C GLU A 636 -15.60 33.94 -32.04
N ASN A 637 -16.25 34.77 -31.24
CA ASN A 637 -15.66 36.01 -30.71
C ASN A 637 -15.80 36.10 -29.19
N GLY A 638 -15.12 35.22 -28.46
CA GLY A 638 -15.13 35.21 -27.00
C GLY A 638 -15.13 33.81 -26.42
N LEU A 639 -15.44 33.70 -25.12
CA LEU A 639 -15.54 32.44 -24.40
C LEU A 639 -16.97 32.03 -24.03
N TYR A 640 -17.89 32.99 -24.06
CA TYR A 640 -19.26 32.81 -23.58
C TYR A 640 -20.28 33.27 -24.62
N GLN A 641 -21.39 32.54 -24.71
CA GLN A 641 -22.56 32.90 -25.51
C GLN A 641 -23.84 32.64 -24.71
N THR A 642 -24.98 33.20 -25.22
CA THR A 642 -26.30 32.85 -24.68
C THR A 642 -26.53 31.34 -24.78
N TRP A 643 -27.10 30.74 -23.71
CA TRP A 643 -27.37 29.32 -23.66
C TRP A 643 -28.17 28.83 -24.87
N GLN A 644 -27.73 27.76 -25.43
CA GLN A 644 -28.42 27.02 -26.50
C GLN A 644 -28.66 25.56 -26.09
N LYS A 645 -29.78 25.04 -26.54
CA LYS A 645 -30.11 23.63 -26.26
C LYS A 645 -29.01 22.69 -26.80
N PRO A 646 -28.44 21.84 -25.96
CA PRO A 646 -27.40 20.91 -26.42
C PRO A 646 -27.92 19.96 -27.51
N VAL A 647 -27.06 19.67 -28.47
CA VAL A 647 -27.29 18.64 -29.48
C VAL A 647 -26.44 17.43 -29.11
N TYR A 648 -27.07 16.26 -29.10
CA TYR A 648 -26.40 15.00 -28.79
C TYR A 648 -26.40 14.07 -30.00
N GLU A 649 -25.31 13.33 -30.17
CA GLU A 649 -25.17 12.27 -31.16
C GLU A 649 -24.97 10.94 -30.45
N GLY A 650 -25.39 9.84 -31.07
CA GLY A 650 -25.13 8.48 -30.57
C GLY A 650 -23.65 8.17 -30.65
N LYS A 651 -23.13 7.53 -29.60
CA LYS A 651 -21.74 7.08 -29.51
C LYS A 651 -21.68 5.80 -28.71
N GLU A 652 -21.02 4.76 -29.24
CA GLU A 652 -20.64 3.62 -28.44
C GLU A 652 -19.40 4.01 -27.63
N LEU A 653 -19.40 3.69 -26.34
CA LEU A 653 -18.25 3.89 -25.45
C LEU A 653 -17.68 2.53 -25.06
N ARG A 654 -16.35 2.51 -24.93
CA ARG A 654 -15.59 1.36 -24.44
C ARG A 654 -14.87 1.74 -23.14
N PHE A 655 -15.17 1.02 -22.06
CA PHE A 655 -14.56 1.18 -20.76
C PHE A 655 -13.54 0.06 -20.53
N ILE A 656 -12.39 0.42 -19.96
CA ILE A 656 -11.37 -0.54 -19.55
C ILE A 656 -11.22 -0.54 -18.02
N PRO A 657 -10.67 -1.62 -17.41
CA PRO A 657 -10.33 -1.61 -16.01
C PRO A 657 -9.40 -0.43 -15.67
N TYR A 658 -9.71 0.31 -14.60
CA TYR A 658 -8.96 1.51 -14.21
C TYR A 658 -7.47 1.23 -14.02
N TYR A 659 -7.07 0.09 -13.47
CA TYR A 659 -5.64 -0.22 -13.28
C TYR A 659 -4.87 -0.35 -14.60
N ALA A 660 -5.55 -0.60 -15.72
CA ALA A 660 -4.93 -0.79 -17.03
C ALA A 660 -4.75 0.50 -17.84
N TRP A 661 -5.23 1.66 -17.39
CA TRP A 661 -5.10 2.91 -18.12
C TRP A 661 -3.64 3.36 -18.32
N ALA A 662 -3.39 4.24 -19.30
CA ALA A 662 -2.07 4.83 -19.65
C ALA A 662 -0.99 3.79 -20.05
N ASN A 663 -1.39 2.63 -20.56
CA ASN A 663 -0.45 1.66 -21.16
C ASN A 663 -0.32 1.82 -22.68
N ARG A 664 -1.08 2.73 -23.28
CA ARG A 664 -1.13 2.99 -24.73
C ARG A 664 -0.69 4.41 -25.12
N GLY A 665 0.06 5.08 -24.26
CA GLY A 665 0.54 6.45 -24.43
C GLY A 665 -0.32 7.50 -23.72
N GLU A 666 -0.02 8.77 -23.97
CA GLU A 666 -0.76 9.90 -23.38
C GLU A 666 -2.14 10.05 -24.04
N GLY A 667 -3.13 10.36 -23.23
CA GLY A 667 -4.50 10.62 -23.66
C GLY A 667 -5.37 11.10 -22.50
N GLU A 668 -6.56 11.60 -22.81
CA GLU A 668 -7.58 11.87 -21.81
C GLU A 668 -8.01 10.58 -21.10
N MET A 669 -8.33 10.69 -19.82
CA MET A 669 -8.93 9.59 -19.04
C MET A 669 -9.99 10.13 -18.10
N GLU A 670 -11.11 9.41 -17.96
CA GLU A 670 -12.21 9.75 -17.04
C GLU A 670 -12.76 8.50 -16.34
N VAL A 671 -12.81 8.53 -15.02
CA VAL A 671 -13.53 7.56 -14.19
C VAL A 671 -14.98 7.99 -13.98
N TRP A 672 -15.19 9.26 -13.62
CA TRP A 672 -16.51 9.83 -13.40
C TRP A 672 -17.04 10.47 -14.69
N VAL A 673 -18.04 9.82 -15.27
CA VAL A 673 -18.65 10.20 -16.55
C VAL A 673 -19.96 10.93 -16.30
N ASN A 674 -20.21 12.01 -17.06
CA ASN A 674 -21.46 12.75 -16.92
C ASN A 674 -22.69 11.87 -17.24
N GLN A 675 -23.73 11.97 -16.44
CA GLN A 675 -25.02 11.33 -16.73
C GLN A 675 -25.81 12.08 -17.81
N LEU A 676 -26.65 11.35 -18.56
CA LEU A 676 -27.52 11.93 -19.57
C LEU A 676 -28.82 12.44 -18.97
#